data_b257019ff1fb5aa7762467f9e1c62473
#
_entry.id   b257019ff1fb5aa7762467f9e1c62473
#
_cell.length_a   1.000
_cell.length_b   1.000
_cell.length_c   1.000
_cell.angle_alpha   90.00
_cell.angle_beta   90.00
_cell.angle_gamma   90.00
#
_symmetry.space_group_name_H-M   'P 1'
#
loop_
_entity.id
_entity.type
_entity.pdbx_description
1 polymer ?
#
loop_
_entity_poly.entity_id
_entity_poly.type
_entity_poly.pdbx_seq_one_letter_code
_entity_poly.pdbx_strand_id
1 'polypeptide(L)'
;MVTTNQKIRRLPGFRFEARAASRENILPRMDIALFVGFAASGPIGIPVVLDSAEQFNTIFGKSLPLVWNKEKGEMVYAYLAPTVRAFFRNGGKRCWVVRVARLKPGIGEAPLNRACYNFFPLAGLADVHFHEKETPDFMPAFARSRSKGSWSDDLQIGTATLSRAVKFLSITDDGEQKIARLEIPANEPLKNEELLRLDFSDEGLILYLTADKIEDGSTPNKPPPGKSIVKVTSKRFIWVENLSETVSSPEITSPGEVKHISVRMWTHRNTLSSQDITMPFFVERQAEITIVPQEGESDEKLPPKVKLKFIIPSQELTPAVGSLLASYNEKAEILCMQVEAVNVADSETQADVELTCRAVSCRKFGISPPSATLVERLTFELWIKKDETSFIKLSDLAFNSGQERFWGDLPVDDDLYRFPESRETDAPEIPSWTQAGDLSSFPVAGNGDRDGFYFPVFPTPFPENYLGSMFLPGTALQRDGLEVFDAGLFLDEKLKNTGLNNLLNEGEFIRYLSQRPRSLRGIHSALVPETTTGVAAESTPTNPVYTSFSLDEATIISVPDAVHLGWYHETDTEGPVLPPPPAFPPPERPDWWHFQDCRKPDIKPVSEPLWGNFLDCGLRVVAAPKDLNIKETKVSSGKFTLIWNCNETDESIKFVLEESLTPGFEPSQVIYTGKEKEFKITERGTGIYYYRVRAEIGKFFSNWSNGLTIKVPAADNWVTNASRAVEGSSNPNIYKPDVLLAVQRALLRMCAARGDIFAVLSLPEHYEKDDAVRHITTLKTTKGLIAADDTGVEPFSADETKALSFGALYHPWLITRGDNVDTVLNVPASGAICGVMAQRAARRGAWIAPANEALQEVVGLATEFGRESFLDFQDGLINLVRQEPTGFMVLDSDTLSDDFDLRQINVRRLLSLLRRLALKHGTEYVFEPNNERFRRQVQRGFSSLLDLMFMRGAFAGETPATSYQVVVSETINNFQSLEQGRFIVELRVAPSLPLKFVTVRLVQAGGRTTVAETV
;
A
#
# COMPACT_ATOMS: atom_id res chain seq x y z
N MET A 1 -33.10 39.64 -52.22
CA MET A 1 -32.41 38.41 -52.57
C MET A 1 -33.06 37.28 -51.79
N VAL A 2 -33.85 36.49 -52.49
CA VAL A 2 -34.62 35.39 -51.89
C VAL A 2 -33.69 34.17 -51.77
N THR A 3 -33.42 33.75 -50.59
CA THR A 3 -32.68 32.48 -50.34
C THR A 3 -33.68 31.34 -50.27
N THR A 4 -33.73 30.55 -51.31
CA THR A 4 -34.51 29.32 -51.43
C THR A 4 -33.94 28.27 -50.47
N ASN A 5 -34.70 27.95 -49.45
CA ASN A 5 -34.43 26.81 -48.56
C ASN A 5 -34.79 25.50 -49.30
N GLN A 6 -33.81 24.87 -49.97
CA GLN A 6 -33.95 23.50 -50.42
C GLN A 6 -33.86 22.55 -49.26
N LYS A 7 -34.99 21.96 -48.86
CA LYS A 7 -35.04 20.79 -47.95
C LYS A 7 -34.42 19.61 -48.65
N ILE A 8 -33.15 19.33 -48.43
CA ILE A 8 -32.48 18.11 -48.86
C ILE A 8 -33.03 16.99 -47.99
N ARG A 9 -33.82 16.07 -48.57
CA ARG A 9 -34.22 14.82 -47.95
C ARG A 9 -32.94 13.96 -47.76
N ARG A 10 -32.54 13.75 -46.49
CA ARG A 10 -31.39 12.90 -46.17
C ARG A 10 -31.85 11.46 -46.04
N LEU A 11 -31.20 10.53 -46.73
CA LEU A 11 -31.32 9.12 -46.50
C LEU A 11 -30.67 8.75 -45.16
N PRO A 12 -31.21 7.76 -44.41
CA PRO A 12 -30.56 7.25 -43.20
C PRO A 12 -29.21 6.63 -43.56
N GLY A 13 -28.17 7.10 -42.96
CA GLY A 13 -26.81 6.61 -43.13
C GLY A 13 -25.81 7.39 -42.24
N PHE A 14 -24.71 6.79 -41.98
CA PHE A 14 -23.62 7.44 -41.26
C PHE A 14 -22.88 8.44 -42.16
N ARG A 15 -22.84 9.69 -41.75
CA ARG A 15 -22.07 10.72 -42.44
C ARG A 15 -20.92 11.16 -41.53
N PHE A 16 -19.71 10.88 -41.92
CA PHE A 16 -18.52 11.43 -41.30
C PHE A 16 -18.29 12.86 -41.81
N GLU A 17 -18.65 13.85 -41.01
CA GLU A 17 -18.19 15.22 -41.25
C GLU A 17 -16.88 15.36 -40.47
N ALA A 18 -15.74 15.35 -41.14
CA ALA A 18 -14.48 15.81 -40.57
C ALA A 18 -14.58 17.32 -40.35
N ARG A 19 -15.05 17.72 -39.18
CA ARG A 19 -14.88 19.10 -38.73
C ARG A 19 -13.45 19.14 -38.20
N ALA A 20 -12.63 20.00 -38.80
CA ALA A 20 -11.41 20.46 -38.16
C ALA A 20 -11.84 20.92 -36.74
N ALA A 21 -11.34 20.25 -35.71
CA ALA A 21 -11.57 20.69 -34.33
C ALA A 21 -11.24 22.17 -34.29
N SER A 22 -12.17 23.01 -33.83
CA SER A 22 -11.85 24.40 -33.55
C SER A 22 -10.71 24.35 -32.54
N ARG A 23 -9.55 24.91 -32.90
CA ARG A 23 -8.43 25.06 -31.95
C ARG A 23 -8.93 25.97 -30.85
N GLU A 24 -9.56 25.37 -29.81
CA GLU A 24 -9.84 26.10 -28.60
C GLU A 24 -8.49 26.42 -27.96
N ASN A 25 -8.21 27.71 -27.79
CA ASN A 25 -7.06 28.18 -27.01
C ASN A 25 -7.28 27.85 -25.52
N ILE A 26 -7.19 26.55 -25.20
CA ILE A 26 -7.35 26.09 -23.82
C ILE A 26 -6.00 26.24 -23.15
N LEU A 27 -5.97 27.04 -22.07
CA LEU A 27 -4.79 27.18 -21.22
C LEU A 27 -4.46 25.81 -20.59
N PRO A 28 -3.17 25.47 -20.48
CA PRO A 28 -2.71 24.27 -19.78
C PRO A 28 -3.28 24.21 -18.35
N ARG A 29 -3.59 23.01 -17.88
CA ARG A 29 -4.01 22.79 -16.49
C ARG A 29 -2.88 23.15 -15.52
N MET A 30 -3.23 23.81 -14.43
CA MET A 30 -2.33 24.21 -13.35
C MET A 30 -2.85 23.75 -11.98
N ASP A 31 -3.75 22.77 -11.97
CA ASP A 31 -4.52 22.31 -10.81
C ASP A 31 -4.25 20.87 -10.40
N ILE A 32 -3.22 20.23 -10.96
CA ILE A 32 -2.89 18.85 -10.69
C ILE A 32 -1.72 18.77 -9.72
N ALA A 33 -1.95 18.12 -8.58
CA ALA A 33 -0.93 17.90 -7.56
C ALA A 33 -0.24 16.55 -7.72
N LEU A 34 0.99 16.44 -7.22
CA LEU A 34 1.78 15.23 -7.06
C LEU A 34 2.13 15.07 -5.58
N PHE A 35 1.83 13.92 -5.01
CA PHE A 35 2.18 13.57 -3.63
C PHE A 35 3.13 12.39 -3.59
N VAL A 36 4.21 12.51 -2.82
CA VAL A 36 5.22 11.47 -2.64
C VAL A 36 5.31 11.13 -1.16
N GLY A 37 5.11 9.85 -0.79
CA GLY A 37 5.13 9.47 0.62
C GLY A 37 4.89 7.99 0.87
N PHE A 38 4.59 7.64 2.13
CA PHE A 38 4.39 6.28 2.58
C PHE A 38 2.91 5.87 2.48
N ALA A 39 2.68 4.64 2.06
CA ALA A 39 1.34 4.07 1.98
C ALA A 39 1.37 2.58 2.33
N ALA A 40 0.24 2.04 2.77
CA ALA A 40 0.13 0.65 3.18
C ALA A 40 0.28 -0.32 2.00
N SER A 41 -0.37 -0.04 0.89
CA SER A 41 -0.40 -0.87 -0.32
C SER A 41 -0.12 -0.05 -1.58
N GLY A 42 -0.23 -0.66 -2.75
CA GLY A 42 -0.02 -0.01 -4.03
C GLY A 42 1.41 -0.15 -4.58
N PRO A 43 1.63 0.22 -5.85
CA PRO A 43 2.92 0.08 -6.50
C PRO A 43 3.95 1.03 -5.89
N ILE A 44 5.21 0.57 -5.80
CA ILE A 44 6.31 1.36 -5.24
C ILE A 44 7.09 2.04 -6.36
N GLY A 45 7.27 3.36 -6.25
CA GLY A 45 8.02 4.17 -7.22
C GLY A 45 7.30 4.36 -8.56
N ILE A 46 6.07 3.93 -8.70
CA ILE A 46 5.26 4.09 -9.91
C ILE A 46 4.19 5.15 -9.64
N PRO A 47 4.16 6.25 -10.41
CA PRO A 47 3.12 7.25 -10.27
C PRO A 47 1.73 6.72 -10.68
N VAL A 48 0.75 6.93 -9.83
CA VAL A 48 -0.65 6.55 -10.08
C VAL A 48 -1.53 7.78 -10.05
N VAL A 49 -2.38 7.94 -11.07
CA VAL A 49 -3.35 9.03 -11.15
C VAL A 49 -4.59 8.69 -10.33
N LEU A 50 -5.10 9.68 -9.61
CA LEU A 50 -6.29 9.56 -8.76
C LEU A 50 -7.24 10.74 -9.01
N ASP A 51 -8.52 10.41 -9.13
CA ASP A 51 -9.60 11.39 -9.30
C ASP A 51 -10.48 11.51 -8.04
N SER A 52 -10.25 10.67 -7.02
CA SER A 52 -10.95 10.74 -5.72
C SER A 52 -10.12 10.16 -4.57
N ALA A 53 -10.49 10.54 -3.33
CA ALA A 53 -9.90 9.96 -2.12
C ALA A 53 -10.28 8.48 -1.93
N GLU A 54 -11.40 8.03 -2.46
CA GLU A 54 -11.84 6.63 -2.41
C GLU A 54 -10.92 5.75 -3.27
N GLN A 55 -10.54 6.22 -4.46
CA GLN A 55 -9.54 5.53 -5.29
C GLN A 55 -8.21 5.41 -4.57
N PHE A 56 -7.79 6.44 -3.81
CA PHE A 56 -6.60 6.34 -2.97
C PHE A 56 -6.72 5.17 -1.98
N ASN A 57 -7.82 5.11 -1.23
CA ASN A 57 -8.03 4.04 -0.24
C ASN A 57 -8.07 2.65 -0.87
N THR A 58 -8.58 2.54 -2.10
CA THR A 58 -8.65 1.26 -2.82
C THR A 58 -7.26 0.78 -3.26
N ILE A 59 -6.40 1.68 -3.73
CA ILE A 59 -5.09 1.32 -4.30
C ILE A 59 -4.00 1.33 -3.22
N PHE A 60 -3.93 2.40 -2.44
CA PHE A 60 -2.85 2.64 -1.48
C PHE A 60 -3.20 2.27 -0.04
N GLY A 61 -4.45 1.87 0.21
CA GLY A 61 -4.92 1.50 1.53
C GLY A 61 -5.27 2.71 2.41
N LYS A 62 -5.60 2.42 3.66
CA LYS A 62 -5.85 3.43 4.69
C LYS A 62 -4.52 3.96 5.26
N SER A 63 -4.60 4.79 6.30
CA SER A 63 -3.42 5.31 7.00
C SER A 63 -2.53 4.17 7.49
N LEU A 64 -1.25 4.19 7.10
CA LEU A 64 -0.24 3.18 7.50
C LEU A 64 0.27 3.51 8.90
N PRO A 65 0.14 2.63 9.91
CA PRO A 65 0.79 2.78 11.20
C PRO A 65 2.30 2.57 11.04
N LEU A 66 3.10 3.43 11.65
CA LEU A 66 4.55 3.39 11.58
C LEU A 66 5.18 2.95 12.90
N VAL A 67 5.22 3.86 13.87
CA VAL A 67 5.96 3.70 15.13
C VAL A 67 5.22 4.36 16.30
N TRP A 68 5.59 3.99 17.51
CA TRP A 68 5.01 4.57 18.73
C TRP A 68 5.70 5.87 19.13
N ASN A 69 4.94 6.93 19.36
CA ASN A 69 5.46 8.17 19.95
C ASN A 69 5.35 8.11 21.48
N LYS A 70 6.50 8.02 22.16
CA LYS A 70 6.55 7.97 23.62
C LYS A 70 6.18 9.30 24.29
N GLU A 71 6.48 10.42 23.65
CA GLU A 71 6.21 11.76 24.23
C GLU A 71 4.72 12.04 24.27
N LYS A 72 3.99 11.65 23.23
CA LYS A 72 2.54 11.86 23.11
C LYS A 72 1.70 10.67 23.56
N GLY A 73 2.29 9.48 23.68
CA GLY A 73 1.58 8.25 24.00
C GLY A 73 0.64 7.77 22.91
N GLU A 74 0.95 8.01 21.64
CA GLU A 74 0.11 7.66 20.49
C GLU A 74 0.88 6.98 19.35
N MET A 75 0.18 6.26 18.49
CA MET A 75 0.74 5.69 17.27
C MET A 75 0.92 6.78 16.21
N VAL A 76 2.10 6.82 15.60
CA VAL A 76 2.39 7.69 14.46
C VAL A 76 2.00 6.99 13.17
N TYR A 77 1.27 7.68 12.33
CA TYR A 77 0.84 7.20 11.02
C TYR A 77 1.53 7.98 9.90
N ALA A 78 1.62 7.37 8.73
CA ALA A 78 2.04 8.04 7.51
C ALA A 78 1.08 9.18 7.14
N TYR A 79 1.64 10.30 6.67
CA TYR A 79 0.88 11.52 6.37
C TYR A 79 0.35 11.58 4.94
N LEU A 80 0.77 10.67 4.06
CA LEU A 80 0.32 10.67 2.66
C LEU A 80 -1.20 10.53 2.53
N ALA A 81 -1.82 9.55 3.18
CA ALA A 81 -3.27 9.32 3.12
C ALA A 81 -4.10 10.54 3.56
N PRO A 82 -3.89 11.12 4.76
CA PRO A 82 -4.62 12.30 5.19
C PRO A 82 -4.32 13.53 4.33
N THR A 83 -3.11 13.65 3.77
CA THR A 83 -2.73 14.74 2.86
C THR A 83 -3.52 14.69 1.55
N VAL A 84 -3.63 13.51 0.92
CA VAL A 84 -4.41 13.31 -0.31
C VAL A 84 -5.90 13.57 -0.04
N ARG A 85 -6.41 13.11 1.09
CA ARG A 85 -7.80 13.38 1.51
C ARG A 85 -8.05 14.89 1.67
N ALA A 86 -7.16 15.60 2.37
CA ALA A 86 -7.25 17.05 2.54
C ALA A 86 -7.21 17.79 1.20
N PHE A 87 -6.41 17.31 0.23
CA PHE A 87 -6.36 17.86 -1.12
C PHE A 87 -7.74 17.81 -1.81
N PHE A 88 -8.38 16.62 -1.86
CA PHE A 88 -9.69 16.49 -2.52
C PHE A 88 -10.78 17.29 -1.80
N ARG A 89 -10.76 17.32 -0.48
CA ARG A 89 -11.74 18.10 0.34
C ARG A 89 -11.62 19.60 0.17
N ASN A 90 -10.42 20.10 -0.09
CA ASN A 90 -10.17 21.52 -0.37
C ASN A 90 -10.26 21.88 -1.86
N GLY A 91 -10.92 21.04 -2.67
CA GLY A 91 -11.31 21.34 -4.04
C GLY A 91 -10.35 20.87 -5.12
N GLY A 92 -9.35 20.08 -4.79
CA GLY A 92 -8.58 19.31 -5.75
C GLY A 92 -9.45 18.29 -6.47
N LYS A 93 -9.20 18.04 -7.75
CA LYS A 93 -10.00 17.12 -8.57
C LYS A 93 -9.20 15.95 -9.11
N ARG A 94 -7.89 16.09 -9.24
CA ARG A 94 -7.00 15.07 -9.79
C ARG A 94 -5.62 15.24 -9.19
N CYS A 95 -5.01 14.16 -8.78
CA CYS A 95 -3.63 14.16 -8.33
C CYS A 95 -2.90 12.89 -8.78
N TRP A 96 -1.58 12.96 -8.75
CA TRP A 96 -0.68 11.82 -8.88
C TRP A 96 -0.15 11.46 -7.49
N VAL A 97 0.03 10.16 -7.24
CA VAL A 97 0.62 9.64 -6.01
C VAL A 97 1.76 8.70 -6.33
N VAL A 98 2.87 8.84 -5.62
CA VAL A 98 4.03 7.96 -5.68
C VAL A 98 4.28 7.41 -4.27
N ARG A 99 4.11 6.11 -4.10
CA ARG A 99 4.50 5.40 -2.88
C ARG A 99 6.01 5.19 -2.87
N VAL A 100 6.65 5.49 -1.75
CA VAL A 100 8.08 5.25 -1.57
C VAL A 100 8.34 4.24 -0.46
N ALA A 101 9.32 3.35 -0.71
CA ALA A 101 9.82 2.35 0.22
C ALA A 101 11.15 1.78 -0.31
N ARG A 102 11.95 1.14 0.53
CA ARG A 102 13.15 0.43 0.08
C ARG A 102 12.77 -0.88 -0.59
N LEU A 103 13.29 -1.12 -1.78
CA LEU A 103 13.18 -2.38 -2.51
C LEU A 103 14.40 -3.29 -2.31
N LYS A 104 15.53 -2.72 -1.91
CA LYS A 104 16.78 -3.43 -1.61
C LYS A 104 17.38 -2.86 -0.33
N PRO A 105 17.97 -3.70 0.53
CA PRO A 105 18.67 -3.21 1.71
C PRO A 105 19.84 -2.30 1.31
N GLY A 106 20.15 -1.30 2.11
CA GLY A 106 21.32 -0.45 1.94
C GLY A 106 22.62 -1.21 2.24
N ILE A 107 23.75 -0.61 1.90
CA ILE A 107 25.07 -1.18 2.19
C ILE A 107 25.26 -1.21 3.72
N GLY A 108 25.42 -2.42 4.28
CA GLY A 108 25.60 -2.62 5.73
C GLY A 108 24.29 -2.67 6.53
N GLU A 109 23.13 -2.58 5.90
CA GLU A 109 21.82 -2.76 6.53
C GLU A 109 21.42 -4.23 6.65
N ALA A 110 20.45 -4.50 7.56
CA ALA A 110 19.88 -5.82 7.68
C ALA A 110 19.23 -6.26 6.36
N PRO A 111 19.41 -7.52 5.93
CA PRO A 111 18.85 -8.01 4.66
C PRO A 111 17.32 -7.94 4.58
N LEU A 112 16.66 -7.80 5.74
CA LEU A 112 15.20 -7.74 5.88
C LEU A 112 14.61 -6.37 5.59
N ASN A 113 15.39 -5.30 5.64
CA ASN A 113 14.88 -3.93 5.42
C ASN A 113 14.55 -3.69 3.93
N ARG A 114 13.46 -4.27 3.48
CA ARG A 114 12.94 -4.09 2.11
C ARG A 114 11.46 -4.42 2.03
N ALA A 115 10.73 -3.74 1.18
CA ALA A 115 9.35 -4.08 0.89
C ALA A 115 9.24 -5.44 0.19
N CYS A 116 8.45 -6.35 0.79
CA CYS A 116 8.31 -7.74 0.36
C CYS A 116 6.84 -8.08 0.08
N TYR A 117 6.62 -9.05 -0.83
CA TYR A 117 5.31 -9.68 -0.99
C TYR A 117 5.07 -10.69 0.14
N ASN A 118 3.82 -10.79 0.59
CA ASN A 118 3.36 -11.94 1.35
C ASN A 118 2.93 -13.06 0.40
N PHE A 119 3.14 -14.31 0.82
CA PHE A 119 2.76 -15.50 0.09
C PHE A 119 1.69 -16.25 0.87
N PHE A 120 0.70 -16.77 0.16
CA PHE A 120 -0.45 -17.44 0.72
C PHE A 120 -0.55 -18.84 0.11
N PRO A 121 -0.37 -19.92 0.88
CA PRO A 121 -0.65 -21.26 0.39
C PRO A 121 -2.14 -21.37 0.04
N LEU A 122 -2.46 -22.02 -1.06
CA LEU A 122 -3.83 -22.28 -1.48
C LEU A 122 -4.27 -23.64 -0.93
N ALA A 123 -5.28 -23.64 -0.06
CA ALA A 123 -5.74 -24.86 0.60
C ALA A 123 -6.15 -25.95 -0.40
N GLY A 124 -5.59 -27.15 -0.28
CA GLY A 124 -5.92 -28.30 -1.12
C GLY A 124 -5.49 -28.23 -2.59
N LEU A 125 -4.85 -27.15 -3.04
CA LEU A 125 -4.39 -26.96 -4.41
C LEU A 125 -2.91 -27.30 -4.54
N ALA A 126 -2.56 -28.21 -5.45
CA ALA A 126 -1.20 -28.61 -5.76
C ALA A 126 -0.74 -28.06 -7.10
N ASP A 127 0.57 -27.86 -7.19
CA ASP A 127 1.33 -27.51 -8.38
C ASP A 127 2.31 -28.63 -8.70
N VAL A 128 2.32 -29.12 -9.93
CA VAL A 128 3.20 -30.20 -10.38
C VAL A 128 3.95 -29.79 -11.65
N HIS A 129 5.27 -29.85 -11.57
CA HIS A 129 6.16 -29.64 -12.71
C HIS A 129 6.63 -30.98 -13.25
N PHE A 130 6.34 -31.26 -14.53
CA PHE A 130 6.74 -32.48 -15.20
C PHE A 130 8.09 -32.31 -15.91
N HIS A 131 9.13 -32.93 -15.37
CA HIS A 131 10.44 -33.02 -16.03
C HIS A 131 10.52 -34.27 -16.93
N GLU A 132 11.19 -34.21 -18.09
CA GLU A 132 11.20 -35.28 -19.09
C GLU A 132 11.77 -36.62 -18.62
N LYS A 133 12.60 -36.63 -17.54
CA LYS A 133 13.30 -37.83 -17.05
C LYS A 133 13.36 -38.00 -15.54
N GLU A 134 12.74 -37.12 -14.78
CA GLU A 134 12.80 -37.10 -13.32
C GLU A 134 11.43 -37.28 -12.69
N THR A 135 11.41 -37.55 -11.40
CA THR A 135 10.18 -37.47 -10.61
C THR A 135 9.55 -36.09 -10.73
N PRO A 136 8.22 -36.01 -10.95
CA PRO A 136 7.54 -34.71 -10.98
C PRO A 136 7.82 -33.94 -9.69
N ASP A 137 8.16 -32.68 -9.81
CA ASP A 137 8.29 -31.82 -8.63
C ASP A 137 6.89 -31.37 -8.18
N PHE A 138 6.57 -31.66 -6.92
CA PHE A 138 5.26 -31.38 -6.34
C PHE A 138 5.41 -30.31 -5.26
N MET A 139 4.60 -29.26 -5.39
CA MET A 139 4.56 -28.18 -4.44
C MET A 139 3.10 -27.78 -4.12
N PRO A 140 2.81 -27.33 -2.90
CA PRO A 140 1.56 -26.64 -2.67
C PRO A 140 1.48 -25.38 -3.55
N ALA A 141 0.35 -25.14 -4.19
CA ALA A 141 0.14 -23.92 -4.95
C ALA A 141 0.08 -22.73 -4.00
N PHE A 142 0.58 -21.61 -4.44
CA PHE A 142 0.55 -20.37 -3.64
C PHE A 142 0.18 -19.15 -4.49
N ALA A 143 -0.50 -18.21 -3.87
CA ALA A 143 -0.73 -16.87 -4.39
C ALA A 143 0.17 -15.87 -3.63
N ARG A 144 0.34 -14.69 -4.16
CA ARG A 144 1.07 -13.59 -3.50
C ARG A 144 0.15 -12.40 -3.25
N SER A 145 0.51 -11.54 -2.30
CA SER A 145 -0.18 -10.27 -2.13
C SER A 145 -0.08 -9.43 -3.40
N ARG A 146 -1.12 -8.64 -3.71
CA ARG A 146 -1.13 -7.77 -4.90
C ARG A 146 -0.02 -6.73 -4.88
N SER A 147 0.29 -6.17 -3.71
CA SER A 147 1.40 -5.23 -3.51
C SER A 147 2.28 -5.64 -2.34
N LYS A 148 3.50 -5.13 -2.33
CA LYS A 148 4.48 -5.35 -1.26
C LYS A 148 4.08 -4.63 0.01
N GLY A 149 4.45 -5.18 1.17
CA GLY A 149 4.25 -4.60 2.49
C GLY A 149 3.47 -5.50 3.44
N SER A 150 3.39 -5.08 4.70
CA SER A 150 2.75 -5.82 5.80
C SER A 150 1.20 -5.75 5.79
N TRP A 151 0.61 -4.93 4.95
CA TRP A 151 -0.84 -4.68 4.88
C TRP A 151 -1.72 -5.92 4.68
N SER A 152 -1.14 -6.98 4.12
CA SER A 152 -1.82 -8.23 3.82
C SER A 152 -1.60 -9.34 4.87
N ASP A 153 -0.95 -9.02 5.98
CA ASP A 153 -0.60 -10.00 7.02
C ASP A 153 -1.83 -10.72 7.60
N ASP A 154 -2.93 -10.01 7.76
CA ASP A 154 -4.16 -10.56 8.33
C ASP A 154 -5.10 -11.24 7.31
N LEU A 155 -4.72 -11.25 6.03
CA LEU A 155 -5.52 -11.90 5.00
C LEU A 155 -5.43 -13.42 5.11
N GLN A 156 -6.55 -14.10 4.87
CA GLN A 156 -6.64 -15.54 4.79
C GLN A 156 -7.31 -15.95 3.48
N ILE A 157 -6.78 -16.99 2.82
CA ILE A 157 -7.25 -17.46 1.52
C ILE A 157 -7.79 -18.87 1.64
N GLY A 158 -8.99 -19.06 1.11
CA GLY A 158 -9.62 -20.35 0.93
C GLY A 158 -9.90 -20.64 -0.55
N THR A 159 -9.99 -21.90 -0.92
CA THR A 159 -10.35 -22.35 -2.26
C THR A 159 -11.59 -23.21 -2.24
N ALA A 160 -12.40 -23.12 -3.29
CA ALA A 160 -13.54 -24.00 -3.54
C ALA A 160 -13.48 -24.51 -4.98
N THR A 161 -13.70 -25.80 -5.18
CA THR A 161 -13.71 -26.41 -6.50
C THR A 161 -15.14 -26.44 -7.04
N LEU A 162 -15.32 -25.95 -8.26
CA LEU A 162 -16.58 -26.04 -8.98
C LEU A 162 -16.48 -27.12 -10.04
N SER A 163 -17.45 -28.03 -10.08
CA SER A 163 -17.48 -29.13 -11.05
C SER A 163 -18.72 -29.08 -11.93
N ARG A 164 -18.53 -29.52 -13.20
CA ARG A 164 -19.62 -29.72 -14.16
C ARG A 164 -19.51 -31.11 -14.75
N ALA A 165 -20.48 -31.95 -14.50
CA ALA A 165 -20.48 -33.33 -14.97
C ALA A 165 -20.56 -33.43 -16.51
N VAL A 166 -19.78 -34.36 -17.06
CA VAL A 166 -19.72 -34.68 -18.48
C VAL A 166 -19.86 -36.19 -18.64
N LYS A 167 -20.48 -36.63 -19.76
CA LYS A 167 -20.68 -38.07 -19.97
C LYS A 167 -19.40 -38.73 -20.50
N PHE A 168 -18.93 -39.72 -19.80
CA PHE A 168 -17.79 -40.56 -20.19
C PHE A 168 -18.18 -41.56 -21.26
N LEU A 169 -17.32 -41.79 -22.25
CA LEU A 169 -17.49 -42.83 -23.27
C LEU A 169 -16.38 -43.87 -23.24
N SER A 170 -15.13 -43.47 -23.26
CA SER A 170 -13.96 -44.36 -23.17
C SER A 170 -12.66 -43.61 -22.85
N ILE A 171 -11.69 -44.33 -22.32
CA ILE A 171 -10.30 -43.86 -22.17
C ILE A 171 -9.35 -44.92 -22.73
N THR A 172 -8.31 -44.48 -23.39
CA THR A 172 -7.22 -45.35 -23.90
C THR A 172 -5.89 -44.75 -23.45
N ASP A 173 -4.97 -45.66 -23.14
CA ASP A 173 -3.63 -45.33 -22.67
C ASP A 173 -2.62 -45.63 -23.78
N ASP A 174 -1.82 -44.67 -24.17
CA ASP A 174 -0.74 -44.81 -25.16
C ASP A 174 0.64 -44.62 -24.48
N GLY A 175 0.72 -44.89 -23.17
CA GLY A 175 1.92 -44.82 -22.32
C GLY A 175 2.28 -43.37 -21.93
N GLU A 176 2.58 -42.53 -22.90
CA GLU A 176 2.93 -41.13 -22.66
C GLU A 176 1.71 -40.17 -22.69
N GLN A 177 0.60 -40.63 -23.29
CA GLN A 177 -0.59 -39.82 -23.48
C GLN A 177 -1.85 -40.55 -23.04
N LYS A 178 -2.78 -39.82 -22.45
CA LYS A 178 -4.12 -40.33 -22.16
C LYS A 178 -5.11 -39.78 -23.20
N ILE A 179 -5.93 -40.65 -23.78
CA ILE A 179 -6.91 -40.30 -24.80
C ILE A 179 -8.30 -40.64 -24.26
N ALA A 180 -9.07 -39.60 -23.88
CA ALA A 180 -10.44 -39.75 -23.41
C ALA A 180 -11.45 -39.33 -24.47
N ARG A 181 -12.57 -40.08 -24.58
CA ARG A 181 -13.73 -39.68 -25.40
C ARG A 181 -14.90 -39.32 -24.52
N LEU A 182 -15.45 -38.12 -24.74
CA LEU A 182 -16.46 -37.51 -23.90
C LEU A 182 -17.66 -37.04 -24.75
N GLU A 183 -18.85 -37.12 -24.19
CA GLU A 183 -20.07 -36.53 -24.78
C GLU A 183 -20.38 -35.25 -23.98
N ILE A 184 -20.34 -34.10 -24.66
CA ILE A 184 -20.52 -32.76 -24.08
C ILE A 184 -21.74 -32.07 -24.70
N PRO A 185 -22.39 -31.08 -24.03
CA PRO A 185 -23.37 -30.22 -24.64
C PRO A 185 -22.75 -29.41 -25.81
N ALA A 186 -23.44 -29.35 -26.97
CA ALA A 186 -22.92 -28.62 -28.13
C ALA A 186 -22.81 -27.10 -27.93
N ASN A 187 -23.58 -26.55 -27.00
CA ASN A 187 -23.54 -25.12 -26.64
C ASN A 187 -22.45 -24.78 -25.64
N GLU A 188 -21.77 -25.76 -25.04
CA GLU A 188 -20.69 -25.59 -24.08
C GLU A 188 -19.46 -26.39 -24.51
N PRO A 189 -18.74 -25.96 -25.56
CA PRO A 189 -17.58 -26.69 -26.06
C PRO A 189 -16.47 -26.73 -24.99
N LEU A 190 -15.68 -27.79 -25.01
CA LEU A 190 -14.49 -27.94 -24.17
C LEU A 190 -13.44 -26.95 -24.67
N LYS A 191 -12.76 -26.30 -23.75
CA LYS A 191 -11.65 -25.37 -24.05
C LYS A 191 -10.30 -26.11 -23.97
N ASN A 192 -9.31 -25.62 -24.72
CA ASN A 192 -7.94 -26.13 -24.60
C ASN A 192 -7.40 -25.93 -23.17
N GLU A 193 -6.62 -26.90 -22.71
CA GLU A 193 -6.01 -26.94 -21.37
C GLU A 193 -7.00 -26.93 -20.19
N GLU A 194 -8.28 -27.19 -20.44
CA GLU A 194 -9.27 -27.34 -19.37
C GLU A 194 -8.97 -28.56 -18.52
N LEU A 195 -9.07 -28.42 -17.19
CA LEU A 195 -8.83 -29.50 -16.25
C LEU A 195 -10.08 -30.40 -16.17
N LEU A 196 -9.84 -31.69 -16.39
CA LEU A 196 -10.84 -32.74 -16.26
C LEU A 196 -10.48 -33.67 -15.09
N ARG A 197 -11.49 -34.04 -14.33
CA ARG A 197 -11.41 -35.06 -13.28
C ARG A 197 -12.21 -36.29 -13.74
N LEU A 198 -11.56 -37.43 -13.79
CA LEU A 198 -12.19 -38.74 -14.06
C LEU A 198 -12.16 -39.54 -12.74
N ASP A 199 -13.33 -39.86 -12.22
CA ASP A 199 -13.51 -40.57 -10.96
C ASP A 199 -13.83 -42.05 -11.26
N PHE A 200 -13.05 -42.95 -10.67
CA PHE A 200 -13.17 -44.38 -10.75
C PHE A 200 -13.56 -44.89 -9.37
N SER A 201 -14.74 -44.44 -8.86
CA SER A 201 -15.17 -44.58 -7.46
C SER A 201 -15.12 -46.00 -6.93
N ASP A 202 -15.31 -47.02 -7.82
CA ASP A 202 -15.30 -48.44 -7.40
C ASP A 202 -13.89 -48.90 -6.99
N GLU A 203 -12.87 -48.19 -7.45
CA GLU A 203 -11.44 -48.52 -7.22
C GLU A 203 -10.72 -47.53 -6.32
N GLY A 204 -11.37 -46.42 -5.94
CA GLY A 204 -10.77 -45.35 -5.13
C GLY A 204 -9.69 -44.56 -5.88
N LEU A 205 -9.78 -44.56 -7.23
CA LEU A 205 -8.84 -43.90 -8.12
C LEU A 205 -9.45 -42.64 -8.74
N ILE A 206 -8.66 -41.57 -8.84
CA ILE A 206 -9.03 -40.34 -9.52
C ILE A 206 -7.93 -39.99 -10.52
N LEU A 207 -8.30 -39.64 -11.76
CA LEU A 207 -7.35 -39.13 -12.77
C LEU A 207 -7.66 -37.66 -13.03
N TYR A 208 -6.66 -36.82 -12.84
CA TYR A 208 -6.67 -35.43 -13.29
C TYR A 208 -5.89 -35.33 -14.60
N LEU A 209 -6.46 -34.69 -15.62
CA LEU A 209 -5.82 -34.48 -16.91
C LEU A 209 -6.22 -33.15 -17.55
N THR A 210 -5.31 -32.57 -18.36
CA THR A 210 -5.62 -31.38 -19.16
C THR A 210 -6.07 -31.75 -20.56
N ALA A 211 -6.98 -30.98 -21.13
CA ALA A 211 -7.42 -31.15 -22.51
C ALA A 211 -6.42 -30.48 -23.48
N ASP A 212 -5.22 -31.05 -23.63
CA ASP A 212 -4.14 -30.47 -24.44
C ASP A 212 -4.47 -30.41 -25.93
N LYS A 213 -5.20 -31.41 -26.45
CA LYS A 213 -5.68 -31.45 -27.83
C LYS A 213 -7.12 -31.97 -27.87
N ILE A 214 -7.98 -31.23 -28.55
CA ILE A 214 -9.40 -31.56 -28.70
C ILE A 214 -9.71 -31.80 -30.17
N GLU A 215 -10.22 -32.99 -30.50
CA GLU A 215 -10.57 -33.44 -31.85
C GLU A 215 -12.02 -33.92 -31.87
N ASP A 216 -12.61 -33.96 -33.07
CA ASP A 216 -13.92 -34.59 -33.24
C ASP A 216 -13.82 -36.09 -32.96
N GLY A 217 -14.55 -36.54 -31.97
CA GLY A 217 -14.64 -37.92 -31.50
C GLY A 217 -15.84 -38.71 -32.08
N SER A 218 -16.57 -38.15 -33.04
CA SER A 218 -17.85 -38.65 -33.53
C SER A 218 -17.73 -39.97 -34.36
N THR A 219 -16.54 -40.34 -34.78
CA THR A 219 -16.31 -41.63 -35.44
C THR A 219 -15.92 -42.71 -34.42
N PRO A 220 -16.63 -43.88 -34.37
CA PRO A 220 -17.70 -44.41 -35.25
C PRO A 220 -19.13 -44.01 -34.81
N ASN A 221 -19.31 -43.30 -33.71
CA ASN A 221 -20.63 -43.03 -33.13
C ASN A 221 -21.12 -41.60 -33.46
N LYS A 222 -22.31 -41.50 -34.08
CA LYS A 222 -22.94 -40.20 -34.32
C LYS A 222 -23.45 -39.58 -32.99
N PRO A 223 -23.13 -38.30 -32.69
CA PRO A 223 -23.62 -37.68 -31.47
C PRO A 223 -25.15 -37.52 -31.46
N PRO A 224 -25.79 -37.60 -30.26
CA PRO A 224 -27.21 -37.25 -30.09
C PRO A 224 -27.49 -35.79 -30.46
N PRO A 225 -28.76 -35.46 -30.81
CA PRO A 225 -29.12 -34.06 -31.10
C PRO A 225 -28.79 -33.12 -29.89
N GLY A 226 -28.13 -32.00 -30.18
CA GLY A 226 -27.70 -31.01 -29.16
C GLY A 226 -26.48 -31.39 -28.35
N LYS A 227 -25.78 -32.46 -28.71
CA LYS A 227 -24.55 -32.93 -28.06
C LYS A 227 -23.43 -33.13 -29.09
N SER A 228 -22.20 -33.05 -28.63
CA SER A 228 -20.99 -33.29 -29.41
C SER A 228 -20.15 -34.37 -28.72
N ILE A 229 -19.49 -35.23 -29.49
CA ILE A 229 -18.53 -36.21 -28.98
C ILE A 229 -17.16 -35.64 -29.29
N VAL A 230 -16.34 -35.48 -28.25
CA VAL A 230 -14.99 -34.96 -28.36
C VAL A 230 -13.98 -36.03 -27.95
N LYS A 231 -12.85 -36.04 -28.66
CA LYS A 231 -11.66 -36.84 -28.31
C LYS A 231 -10.64 -35.87 -27.71
N VAL A 232 -10.32 -36.09 -26.46
CA VAL A 232 -9.35 -35.29 -25.68
C VAL A 232 -8.07 -36.08 -25.57
N THR A 233 -6.95 -35.49 -25.99
CA THR A 233 -5.61 -36.06 -25.80
C THR A 233 -4.89 -35.22 -24.74
N SER A 234 -4.33 -35.85 -23.69
CA SER A 234 -3.62 -35.24 -22.61
C SER A 234 -2.21 -35.83 -22.48
N LYS A 235 -1.23 -34.92 -22.33
CA LYS A 235 0.15 -35.25 -21.94
C LYS A 235 0.44 -34.94 -20.48
N ARG A 236 -0.31 -33.98 -19.90
CA ARG A 236 -0.22 -33.57 -18.51
C ARG A 236 -1.35 -34.20 -17.71
N PHE A 237 -1.04 -35.23 -16.94
CA PHE A 237 -1.99 -35.97 -16.12
C PHE A 237 -1.34 -36.50 -14.86
N ILE A 238 -2.16 -36.73 -13.83
CA ILE A 238 -1.74 -37.32 -12.56
C ILE A 238 -2.84 -38.23 -12.01
N TRP A 239 -2.45 -39.39 -11.51
CA TRP A 239 -3.32 -40.30 -10.80
C TRP A 239 -3.27 -39.99 -9.31
N VAL A 240 -4.44 -39.94 -8.66
CA VAL A 240 -4.61 -39.80 -7.23
C VAL A 240 -5.33 -41.05 -6.72
N GLU A 241 -4.74 -41.70 -5.74
CA GLU A 241 -5.25 -42.93 -5.15
C GLU A 241 -5.40 -42.74 -3.63
N ASN A 242 -6.56 -43.16 -3.09
CA ASN A 242 -6.73 -43.22 -1.64
C ASN A 242 -5.79 -44.30 -1.09
N LEU A 243 -5.09 -44.01 -0.01
CA LEU A 243 -4.29 -44.99 0.68
C LEU A 243 -5.21 -46.08 1.24
N SER A 244 -5.31 -47.21 0.58
CA SER A 244 -6.03 -48.39 1.10
C SER A 244 -5.06 -49.26 1.88
N GLU A 245 -5.55 -50.04 2.84
CA GLU A 245 -4.75 -50.99 3.63
C GLU A 245 -4.01 -52.03 2.73
N THR A 246 -4.46 -52.17 1.46
CA THR A 246 -3.93 -53.13 0.49
C THR A 246 -2.92 -52.58 -0.50
N VAL A 247 -2.86 -51.22 -0.63
CA VAL A 247 -1.83 -50.61 -1.50
C VAL A 247 -0.62 -50.30 -0.63
N SER A 248 0.31 -51.19 -0.67
CA SER A 248 1.64 -51.03 -0.07
C SER A 248 2.34 -49.80 -0.66
N SER A 249 2.09 -48.64 -0.07
CA SER A 249 3.15 -47.62 -0.03
C SER A 249 4.35 -48.39 0.52
N PRO A 250 5.51 -48.42 -0.15
CA PRO A 250 6.61 -49.30 0.23
C PRO A 250 7.10 -49.03 1.67
N GLU A 251 6.57 -48.09 2.33
CA GLU A 251 7.02 -47.64 3.65
C GLU A 251 6.01 -47.81 4.80
N ILE A 252 4.69 -47.95 4.52
CA ILE A 252 3.68 -48.06 5.60
C ILE A 252 2.80 -49.29 5.34
N THR A 253 3.09 -50.42 6.01
CA THR A 253 2.44 -51.69 5.75
C THR A 253 1.40 -52.08 6.78
N SER A 254 1.33 -51.45 7.95
CA SER A 254 0.41 -51.88 9.01
C SER A 254 -0.01 -50.74 9.92
N PRO A 255 -1.27 -50.69 10.43
CA PRO A 255 -1.68 -49.73 11.42
C PRO A 255 -0.82 -49.82 12.70
N GLY A 256 -0.28 -48.66 13.13
CA GLY A 256 0.55 -48.60 14.35
C GLY A 256 2.08 -48.80 14.11
N GLU A 257 2.53 -49.05 12.89
CA GLU A 257 3.96 -49.10 12.57
C GLU A 257 4.48 -47.67 12.40
N VAL A 258 5.54 -47.31 13.15
CA VAL A 258 6.20 -46.01 13.09
C VAL A 258 7.35 -46.11 12.09
N LYS A 259 7.34 -45.22 11.09
CA LYS A 259 8.42 -45.09 10.10
C LYS A 259 8.90 -43.65 9.99
N HIS A 260 10.11 -43.46 9.53
CA HIS A 260 10.69 -42.15 9.25
C HIS A 260 10.56 -41.83 7.77
N ILE A 261 9.99 -40.68 7.46
CA ILE A 261 9.87 -40.18 6.10
C ILE A 261 10.42 -38.77 6.01
N SER A 262 10.89 -38.38 4.82
CA SER A 262 11.22 -36.96 4.55
C SER A 262 9.98 -36.23 4.09
N VAL A 263 9.54 -35.22 4.83
CA VAL A 263 8.37 -34.39 4.52
C VAL A 263 8.81 -33.03 4.04
N ARG A 264 8.34 -32.62 2.87
CA ARG A 264 8.53 -31.28 2.34
C ARG A 264 7.40 -30.38 2.84
N MET A 265 7.78 -29.27 3.49
CA MET A 265 6.86 -28.30 4.06
C MET A 265 7.31 -26.87 3.80
N TRP A 266 6.36 -25.96 3.92
CA TRP A 266 6.67 -24.53 3.92
C TRP A 266 7.42 -24.15 5.20
N THR A 267 8.40 -23.26 5.05
CA THR A 267 9.06 -22.60 6.17
C THR A 267 9.46 -21.19 5.80
N HIS A 268 9.77 -20.37 6.80
CA HIS A 268 10.49 -19.13 6.60
C HIS A 268 11.95 -19.31 7.04
N ARG A 269 12.88 -18.69 6.32
CA ARG A 269 14.29 -18.66 6.74
C ARG A 269 14.50 -17.53 7.73
N ASN A 270 15.09 -17.84 8.89
CA ASN A 270 15.55 -16.83 9.85
C ASN A 270 16.75 -16.01 9.34
N THR A 271 17.45 -16.48 8.32
CA THR A 271 18.59 -15.81 7.69
C THR A 271 18.30 -15.65 6.21
N LEU A 272 17.85 -14.47 5.79
CA LEU A 272 17.76 -14.10 4.40
C LEU A 272 19.16 -13.77 3.89
N SER A 273 19.74 -14.64 3.08
CA SER A 273 20.87 -14.26 2.23
C SER A 273 20.40 -13.19 1.23
N SER A 274 21.32 -12.37 0.75
CA SER A 274 21.11 -11.22 -0.14
C SER A 274 20.38 -11.49 -1.47
N GLN A 275 19.83 -12.68 -1.68
CA GLN A 275 19.06 -13.05 -2.87
C GLN A 275 17.64 -12.51 -2.79
N ASP A 276 17.11 -12.06 -3.90
CA ASP A 276 15.71 -11.62 -4.02
C ASP A 276 14.77 -12.77 -3.68
N ILE A 277 13.98 -12.62 -2.62
CA ILE A 277 12.96 -13.59 -2.25
C ILE A 277 11.76 -13.35 -3.17
N THR A 278 11.77 -14.05 -4.28
CA THR A 278 10.69 -14.00 -5.26
C THR A 278 9.71 -15.15 -5.08
N MET A 279 10.10 -16.20 -4.35
CA MET A 279 9.33 -17.42 -4.14
C MET A 279 9.42 -17.93 -2.71
N PRO A 280 8.38 -18.63 -2.23
CA PRO A 280 8.40 -19.26 -0.92
C PRO A 280 9.42 -20.38 -0.83
N PHE A 281 9.86 -20.68 0.37
CA PHE A 281 10.83 -21.74 0.64
C PHE A 281 10.16 -23.01 1.13
N PHE A 282 10.71 -24.13 0.65
CA PHE A 282 10.39 -25.44 1.19
C PHE A 282 11.60 -26.00 1.90
N VAL A 283 11.37 -26.68 3.03
CA VAL A 283 12.36 -27.49 3.71
C VAL A 283 11.90 -28.93 3.77
N GLU A 284 12.85 -29.84 3.70
CA GLU A 284 12.64 -31.24 3.98
C GLU A 284 12.98 -31.53 5.43
N ARG A 285 12.02 -32.14 6.14
CA ARG A 285 12.19 -32.54 7.53
C ARG A 285 11.90 -34.00 7.69
N GLN A 286 12.72 -34.68 8.51
CA GLN A 286 12.46 -36.04 8.91
C GLN A 286 11.30 -36.06 9.90
N ALA A 287 10.29 -36.86 9.60
CA ALA A 287 9.09 -37.02 10.41
C ALA A 287 8.80 -38.48 10.66
N GLU A 288 8.32 -38.79 11.85
CA GLU A 288 7.73 -40.08 12.16
C GLU A 288 6.30 -40.11 11.63
N ILE A 289 5.96 -41.10 10.81
CA ILE A 289 4.60 -41.28 10.29
C ILE A 289 3.94 -42.52 10.86
N THR A 290 2.67 -42.41 11.23
CA THR A 290 1.83 -43.52 11.74
C THR A 290 0.46 -43.44 11.09
N ILE A 291 -0.05 -44.58 10.60
CA ILE A 291 -1.44 -44.66 10.10
C ILE A 291 -2.40 -44.76 11.29
N VAL A 292 -3.42 -43.94 11.31
CA VAL A 292 -4.47 -43.97 12.34
C VAL A 292 -5.54 -44.96 11.90
N PRO A 293 -5.84 -46.00 12.70
CA PRO A 293 -6.96 -46.89 12.42
C PRO A 293 -8.28 -46.09 12.34
N GLN A 294 -9.10 -46.32 11.32
CA GLN A 294 -10.43 -45.77 11.25
C GLN A 294 -11.37 -46.56 12.20
N GLU A 295 -11.89 -45.92 13.23
CA GLU A 295 -12.94 -46.47 14.12
C GLU A 295 -14.31 -46.14 13.49
N GLY A 296 -14.98 -47.15 12.90
CA GLY A 296 -16.38 -47.07 12.44
C GLY A 296 -16.63 -47.68 11.06
N GLU A 297 -17.68 -48.49 10.97
CA GLU A 297 -18.29 -48.96 9.71
C GLU A 297 -19.03 -47.78 9.05
N SER A 298 -18.37 -46.97 8.23
CA SER A 298 -19.05 -46.05 7.32
C SER A 298 -18.81 -46.48 5.85
N ASP A 299 -19.94 -46.62 5.10
CA ASP A 299 -19.92 -46.96 3.67
C ASP A 299 -19.24 -45.96 2.76
N GLU A 300 -18.73 -44.85 3.27
CA GLU A 300 -17.92 -43.89 2.55
C GLU A 300 -16.42 -44.20 2.70
N LYS A 301 -15.76 -44.53 1.59
CA LYS A 301 -14.29 -44.69 1.49
C LYS A 301 -13.59 -43.33 1.62
N LEU A 302 -13.49 -42.84 2.85
CA LEU A 302 -12.72 -41.62 3.13
C LEU A 302 -11.20 -41.92 3.08
N PRO A 303 -10.35 -40.96 2.63
CA PRO A 303 -8.91 -41.13 2.68
C PRO A 303 -8.41 -41.39 4.11
N PRO A 304 -7.46 -42.31 4.31
CA PRO A 304 -6.97 -42.65 5.63
C PRO A 304 -6.28 -41.45 6.29
N LYS A 305 -6.40 -41.40 7.62
CA LYS A 305 -5.71 -40.42 8.44
C LYS A 305 -4.32 -40.91 8.83
N VAL A 306 -3.34 -40.04 8.74
CA VAL A 306 -1.96 -40.27 9.18
C VAL A 306 -1.56 -39.28 10.26
N LYS A 307 -0.75 -39.70 11.20
CA LYS A 307 -0.12 -38.83 12.19
C LYS A 307 1.34 -38.63 11.80
N LEU A 308 1.78 -37.40 11.82
CA LEU A 308 3.16 -37.00 11.62
C LEU A 308 3.71 -36.39 12.92
N LYS A 309 4.90 -36.81 13.33
CA LYS A 309 5.64 -36.21 14.46
C LYS A 309 7.02 -35.75 14.00
N PHE A 310 7.35 -34.51 14.29
CA PHE A 310 8.68 -33.95 14.00
C PHE A 310 8.96 -32.76 14.93
N ILE A 311 10.22 -32.36 14.97
CA ILE A 311 10.71 -31.27 15.81
C ILE A 311 11.05 -30.08 14.92
N ILE A 312 10.61 -28.90 15.32
CA ILE A 312 10.96 -27.62 14.67
C ILE A 312 11.58 -26.67 15.69
N PRO A 313 12.45 -25.73 15.25
CA PRO A 313 12.86 -24.60 16.10
C PRO A 313 11.63 -23.77 16.51
N SER A 314 11.58 -23.29 17.76
CA SER A 314 10.43 -22.53 18.29
C SER A 314 10.10 -21.24 17.51
N GLN A 315 11.03 -20.79 16.67
CA GLN A 315 10.87 -19.59 15.83
C GLN A 315 10.35 -19.89 14.40
N GLU A 316 10.18 -21.17 14.05
CA GLU A 316 9.66 -21.56 12.74
C GLU A 316 8.13 -21.66 12.75
N LEU A 317 7.53 -21.43 11.57
CA LEU A 317 6.09 -21.59 11.40
C LEU A 317 5.69 -23.05 11.44
N THR A 318 4.72 -23.39 12.26
CA THR A 318 4.03 -24.67 12.23
C THR A 318 3.05 -24.72 11.05
N PRO A 319 2.94 -25.85 10.34
CA PRO A 319 1.94 -26.01 9.28
C PRO A 319 0.53 -25.79 9.84
N ALA A 320 -0.22 -24.89 9.22
CA ALA A 320 -1.60 -24.59 9.60
C ALA A 320 -2.56 -25.70 9.13
N VAL A 321 -3.74 -25.80 9.78
CA VAL A 321 -4.83 -26.67 9.30
C VAL A 321 -5.24 -26.30 7.88
N GLY A 322 -5.30 -27.29 6.97
CA GLY A 322 -5.53 -27.10 5.53
C GLY A 322 -4.27 -27.03 4.67
N SER A 323 -3.07 -26.91 5.27
CA SER A 323 -1.80 -26.91 4.53
C SER A 323 -1.54 -28.25 3.85
N LEU A 324 -0.96 -28.22 2.64
CA LEU A 324 -0.50 -29.39 1.93
C LEU A 324 0.97 -29.66 2.24
N LEU A 325 1.28 -30.94 2.51
CA LEU A 325 2.61 -31.47 2.71
C LEU A 325 2.86 -32.57 1.68
N ALA A 326 4.11 -32.78 1.29
CA ALA A 326 4.48 -33.84 0.35
C ALA A 326 5.64 -34.66 0.89
N SER A 327 5.61 -35.99 0.64
CA SER A 327 6.73 -36.89 0.86
C SER A 327 6.95 -37.69 -0.41
N TYR A 328 8.21 -37.95 -0.76
CA TYR A 328 8.60 -38.71 -1.95
C TYR A 328 9.14 -40.06 -1.56
N ASN A 329 8.81 -41.06 -2.34
CA ASN A 329 9.38 -42.36 -2.19
C ASN A 329 10.41 -42.67 -3.32
N GLU A 330 11.17 -43.72 -3.16
CA GLU A 330 12.18 -44.17 -4.15
C GLU A 330 11.60 -44.57 -5.51
N LYS A 331 10.27 -44.81 -5.60
CA LYS A 331 9.57 -45.18 -6.83
C LYS A 331 8.91 -43.99 -7.55
N ALA A 332 9.26 -42.77 -7.20
CA ALA A 332 8.67 -41.57 -7.77
C ALA A 332 7.15 -41.40 -7.48
N GLU A 333 6.65 -42.00 -6.41
CA GLU A 333 5.30 -41.75 -5.91
C GLU A 333 5.36 -40.63 -4.89
N ILE A 334 4.33 -39.77 -4.90
CA ILE A 334 4.23 -38.60 -4.04
C ILE A 334 3.10 -38.87 -3.05
N LEU A 335 3.45 -38.90 -1.76
CA LEU A 335 2.45 -38.93 -0.70
C LEU A 335 2.03 -37.50 -0.40
N CYS A 336 0.80 -37.13 -0.77
CA CYS A 336 0.22 -35.82 -0.51
C CYS A 336 -0.63 -35.87 0.76
N MET A 337 -0.36 -34.94 1.68
CA MET A 337 -1.02 -34.92 2.99
C MET A 337 -1.57 -33.54 3.26
N GLN A 338 -2.84 -33.46 3.65
CA GLN A 338 -3.48 -32.23 4.10
C GLN A 338 -3.68 -32.24 5.61
N VAL A 339 -3.21 -31.23 6.29
CA VAL A 339 -3.29 -31.10 7.74
C VAL A 339 -4.73 -30.85 8.18
N GLU A 340 -5.26 -31.70 9.05
CA GLU A 340 -6.61 -31.57 9.67
C GLU A 340 -6.54 -31.07 11.12
N ALA A 341 -5.48 -31.45 11.86
CA ALA A 341 -5.28 -31.00 13.23
C ALA A 341 -3.80 -30.84 13.54
N VAL A 342 -3.49 -29.89 14.41
CA VAL A 342 -2.14 -29.52 14.82
C VAL A 342 -2.08 -29.50 16.34
N ASN A 343 -1.17 -30.27 16.93
CA ASN A 343 -0.82 -30.20 18.34
C ASN A 343 0.66 -29.81 18.47
N VAL A 344 0.94 -28.79 19.24
CA VAL A 344 2.29 -28.26 19.45
C VAL A 344 2.59 -28.31 20.93
N ALA A 345 3.73 -28.88 21.29
CA ALA A 345 4.31 -28.82 22.63
C ALA A 345 5.58 -27.98 22.56
N ASP A 346 5.49 -26.72 23.01
CA ASP A 346 6.58 -25.77 22.97
C ASP A 346 7.58 -25.99 24.13
N SER A 347 8.86 -25.96 23.81
CA SER A 347 9.96 -25.75 24.76
C SER A 347 10.72 -24.46 24.39
N GLU A 348 11.61 -23.97 25.25
CA GLU A 348 12.31 -22.69 25.02
C GLU A 348 13.09 -22.58 23.70
N THR A 349 13.51 -23.68 23.10
CA THR A 349 14.35 -23.70 21.90
C THR A 349 13.76 -24.51 20.75
N GLN A 350 12.86 -25.44 21.02
CA GLN A 350 12.29 -26.37 20.04
C GLN A 350 10.82 -26.62 20.33
N ALA A 351 10.04 -26.90 19.31
CA ALA A 351 8.66 -27.31 19.43
C ALA A 351 8.48 -28.74 18.86
N ASP A 352 7.86 -29.60 19.65
CA ASP A 352 7.41 -30.92 19.20
C ASP A 352 6.05 -30.77 18.52
N VAL A 353 5.99 -31.06 17.22
CA VAL A 353 4.79 -30.91 16.41
C VAL A 353 4.21 -32.26 16.07
N GLU A 354 2.96 -32.48 16.42
CA GLU A 354 2.17 -33.63 16.00
C GLU A 354 1.02 -33.17 15.10
N LEU A 355 1.04 -33.60 13.82
CA LEU A 355 0.00 -33.29 12.84
C LEU A 355 -0.87 -34.51 12.60
N THR A 356 -2.18 -34.30 12.50
CA THR A 356 -3.10 -35.30 11.95
C THR A 356 -3.49 -34.85 10.55
N CYS A 357 -3.25 -35.71 9.55
CA CYS A 357 -3.44 -35.40 8.14
C CYS A 357 -4.30 -36.45 7.45
N ARG A 358 -5.11 -36.03 6.47
CA ARG A 358 -5.63 -36.96 5.47
C ARG A 358 -4.60 -37.13 4.34
N ALA A 359 -4.43 -38.33 3.82
CA ALA A 359 -3.35 -38.63 2.90
C ALA A 359 -3.83 -39.39 1.66
N VAL A 360 -3.25 -39.03 0.51
CA VAL A 360 -3.46 -39.69 -0.78
C VAL A 360 -2.11 -39.89 -1.48
N SER A 361 -2.01 -40.92 -2.31
CA SER A 361 -0.84 -41.15 -3.15
C SER A 361 -1.07 -40.57 -4.54
N CYS A 362 -0.06 -39.84 -5.06
CA CYS A 362 -0.08 -39.22 -6.39
C CYS A 362 1.03 -39.86 -7.26
N ARG A 363 0.68 -40.29 -8.48
CA ARG A 363 1.65 -40.92 -9.41
C ARG A 363 1.32 -40.69 -10.88
N LYS A 364 2.32 -40.66 -11.73
CA LYS A 364 2.19 -40.46 -13.19
C LYS A 364 1.98 -41.76 -13.96
N PHE A 365 2.60 -42.87 -13.55
CA PHE A 365 2.70 -44.10 -14.30
C PHE A 365 2.18 -45.32 -13.54
N GLY A 366 1.90 -46.39 -14.23
CA GLY A 366 1.69 -47.71 -13.63
C GLY A 366 0.24 -48.14 -13.38
N ILE A 367 -0.76 -47.40 -13.87
CA ILE A 367 -2.17 -47.77 -13.71
C ILE A 367 -2.82 -47.90 -15.09
N SER A 368 -3.46 -49.05 -15.32
CA SER A 368 -4.35 -49.27 -16.49
C SER A 368 -5.71 -48.70 -16.18
N PRO A 369 -6.21 -47.78 -17.00
CA PRO A 369 -7.46 -47.10 -16.70
C PRO A 369 -8.65 -48.01 -16.80
N PRO A 370 -9.45 -48.21 -15.73
CA PRO A 370 -10.74 -48.87 -15.76
C PRO A 370 -11.79 -47.98 -16.42
N SER A 371 -13.06 -48.39 -16.43
CA SER A 371 -14.16 -47.57 -16.90
C SER A 371 -14.50 -46.47 -15.85
N ALA A 372 -14.38 -45.19 -16.16
CA ALA A 372 -14.72 -44.12 -15.26
C ALA A 372 -16.23 -44.07 -14.96
N THR A 373 -16.60 -43.87 -13.72
CA THR A 373 -17.96 -43.71 -13.25
C THR A 373 -18.45 -42.28 -13.41
N LEU A 374 -17.61 -41.30 -13.18
CA LEU A 374 -17.94 -39.89 -13.29
C LEU A 374 -16.82 -39.13 -13.97
N VAL A 375 -17.17 -38.19 -14.86
CA VAL A 375 -16.23 -37.22 -15.43
C VAL A 375 -16.74 -35.80 -15.20
N GLU A 376 -15.88 -34.94 -14.77
CA GLU A 376 -16.18 -33.55 -14.42
C GLU A 376 -15.20 -32.59 -15.07
N ARG A 377 -15.69 -31.44 -15.50
CA ARG A 377 -14.90 -30.26 -15.87
C ARG A 377 -14.73 -29.43 -14.62
N LEU A 378 -13.52 -28.99 -14.33
CA LEU A 378 -13.21 -28.28 -13.10
C LEU A 378 -12.83 -26.83 -13.34
N THR A 379 -13.37 -25.96 -12.52
CA THR A 379 -12.93 -24.58 -12.26
C THR A 379 -12.88 -24.38 -10.75
N PHE A 380 -12.38 -23.27 -10.28
CA PHE A 380 -12.37 -23.00 -8.85
C PHE A 380 -12.66 -21.53 -8.51
N GLU A 381 -12.90 -21.29 -7.24
CA GLU A 381 -13.08 -19.97 -6.66
C GLU A 381 -11.97 -19.69 -5.64
N LEU A 382 -11.47 -18.46 -5.64
CA LEU A 382 -10.65 -17.91 -4.57
C LEU A 382 -11.54 -17.10 -3.63
N TRP A 383 -11.48 -17.43 -2.35
CA TRP A 383 -12.16 -16.73 -1.28
C TRP A 383 -11.14 -16.08 -0.37
N ILE A 384 -11.30 -14.78 -0.15
CA ILE A 384 -10.42 -14.01 0.72
C ILE A 384 -11.23 -13.53 1.91
N LYS A 385 -10.77 -13.91 3.08
CA LYS A 385 -11.29 -13.49 4.36
C LYS A 385 -10.37 -12.43 4.95
N LYS A 386 -10.90 -11.25 5.19
CA LYS A 386 -10.19 -10.16 5.87
C LYS A 386 -10.56 -10.11 7.36
N ASP A 387 -11.86 -10.27 7.66
CA ASP A 387 -12.44 -10.28 8.99
C ASP A 387 -13.42 -11.45 9.09
N GLU A 388 -13.95 -11.75 10.29
CA GLU A 388 -14.90 -12.84 10.46
C GLU A 388 -16.19 -12.69 9.63
N THR A 389 -16.53 -11.48 9.21
CA THR A 389 -17.78 -11.16 8.51
C THR A 389 -17.61 -10.69 7.07
N SER A 390 -16.39 -10.34 6.63
CA SER A 390 -16.15 -9.78 5.31
C SER A 390 -15.39 -10.76 4.43
N PHE A 391 -16.05 -11.18 3.33
CA PHE A 391 -15.47 -12.06 2.32
C PHE A 391 -15.47 -11.39 0.96
N ILE A 392 -14.37 -11.55 0.23
CA ILE A 392 -14.25 -11.19 -1.18
C ILE A 392 -14.05 -12.50 -1.93
N LYS A 393 -14.80 -12.74 -3.03
CA LYS A 393 -14.58 -13.94 -3.84
C LYS A 393 -14.39 -13.61 -5.31
N LEU A 394 -13.61 -14.44 -5.96
CA LEU A 394 -13.38 -14.43 -7.39
C LEU A 394 -13.70 -15.82 -7.94
N SER A 395 -14.71 -15.91 -8.79
CA SER A 395 -15.26 -17.16 -9.31
C SER A 395 -14.79 -17.48 -10.73
N ASP A 396 -15.02 -18.72 -11.16
CA ASP A 396 -14.74 -19.23 -12.51
C ASP A 396 -13.26 -19.08 -12.92
N LEU A 397 -12.35 -19.38 -12.00
CA LEU A 397 -10.93 -19.40 -12.28
C LEU A 397 -10.51 -20.71 -12.92
N ALA A 398 -9.67 -20.62 -13.92
CA ALA A 398 -9.05 -21.76 -14.56
C ALA A 398 -7.77 -22.18 -13.86
N PHE A 399 -7.47 -23.49 -13.89
CA PHE A 399 -6.30 -24.08 -13.28
C PHE A 399 -5.02 -23.88 -14.10
N ASN A 400 -5.11 -23.85 -15.43
CA ASN A 400 -3.95 -23.91 -16.32
C ASN A 400 -3.85 -22.67 -17.23
N SER A 401 -2.61 -22.34 -17.63
CA SER A 401 -2.22 -21.10 -18.33
C SER A 401 -2.80 -20.92 -19.75
N GLY A 402 -3.21 -22.01 -20.40
CA GLY A 402 -3.85 -21.94 -21.72
C GLY A 402 -5.29 -21.44 -21.73
N GLN A 403 -5.85 -21.14 -20.57
CA GLN A 403 -7.23 -20.69 -20.42
C GLN A 403 -7.34 -19.20 -20.12
N GLU A 404 -8.43 -18.59 -20.60
CA GLU A 404 -8.68 -17.15 -20.51
C GLU A 404 -8.71 -16.60 -19.07
N ARG A 405 -9.16 -17.39 -18.09
CA ARG A 405 -9.26 -16.95 -16.67
C ARG A 405 -8.30 -17.71 -15.78
N PHE A 406 -7.08 -17.89 -16.25
CA PHE A 406 -6.04 -18.53 -15.45
C PHE A 406 -5.71 -17.67 -14.23
N TRP A 407 -5.80 -18.25 -13.04
CA TRP A 407 -5.57 -17.54 -11.77
C TRP A 407 -4.13 -17.01 -11.61
N GLY A 408 -3.15 -17.69 -12.20
CA GLY A 408 -1.76 -17.28 -12.20
C GLY A 408 -1.48 -15.98 -12.95
N ASP A 409 -2.40 -15.55 -13.81
CA ASP A 409 -2.32 -14.30 -14.57
C ASP A 409 -2.86 -13.09 -13.79
N LEU A 410 -3.35 -13.26 -12.54
CA LEU A 410 -3.75 -12.14 -11.70
C LEU A 410 -2.54 -11.21 -11.47
N PRO A 411 -2.62 -9.94 -11.89
CA PRO A 411 -1.46 -9.05 -11.90
C PRO A 411 -1.11 -8.54 -10.49
N VAL A 412 0.16 -8.26 -10.27
CA VAL A 412 0.59 -7.42 -9.15
C VAL A 412 0.40 -5.94 -9.49
N ASP A 413 0.35 -5.09 -8.46
CA ASP A 413 0.20 -3.65 -8.65
C ASP A 413 1.31 -3.02 -9.49
N ASP A 414 2.54 -3.51 -9.34
CA ASP A 414 3.68 -3.03 -10.12
C ASP A 414 3.47 -3.23 -11.63
N ASP A 415 2.74 -4.28 -12.06
CA ASP A 415 2.41 -4.54 -13.45
C ASP A 415 1.11 -3.86 -13.88
N LEU A 416 0.10 -3.81 -12.99
CA LEU A 416 -1.21 -3.23 -13.27
C LEU A 416 -1.13 -1.72 -13.54
N TYR A 417 -0.32 -1.00 -12.74
CA TYR A 417 -0.19 0.47 -12.83
C TYR A 417 1.00 0.93 -13.66
N ARG A 418 1.82 0.01 -14.17
CA ARG A 418 2.91 0.36 -15.07
C ARG A 418 2.37 0.79 -16.43
N PHE A 419 2.95 1.85 -17.00
CA PHE A 419 2.57 2.30 -18.33
C PHE A 419 2.83 1.21 -19.39
N PRO A 420 1.91 1.00 -20.37
CA PRO A 420 2.08 -0.03 -21.40
C PRO A 420 3.39 0.06 -22.18
N GLU A 421 3.85 1.29 -22.46
CA GLU A 421 5.07 1.58 -23.21
C GLU A 421 6.36 1.24 -22.42
N SER A 422 6.23 1.08 -21.09
CA SER A 422 7.34 0.76 -20.21
C SER A 422 7.48 -0.74 -19.89
N ARG A 423 6.60 -1.59 -20.44
CA ARG A 423 6.71 -3.04 -20.25
C ARG A 423 7.91 -3.59 -21.00
N GLU A 424 8.58 -4.51 -20.36
CA GLU A 424 9.60 -5.31 -21.05
C GLU A 424 8.94 -6.04 -22.22
N THR A 425 9.66 -6.19 -23.32
CA THR A 425 9.19 -6.92 -24.51
C THR A 425 8.74 -8.34 -24.18
N ASP A 426 9.27 -8.90 -23.09
CA ASP A 426 8.99 -10.27 -22.64
C ASP A 426 8.02 -10.32 -21.43
N ALA A 427 7.53 -9.17 -20.96
CA ALA A 427 6.52 -9.16 -19.91
C ALA A 427 5.18 -9.67 -20.45
N PRO A 428 4.51 -10.59 -19.76
CA PRO A 428 3.22 -11.10 -20.18
C PRO A 428 2.20 -9.97 -20.29
N GLU A 429 1.41 -9.98 -21.37
CA GLU A 429 0.29 -9.05 -21.50
C GLU A 429 -0.70 -9.28 -20.35
N ILE A 430 -1.16 -8.19 -19.74
CA ILE A 430 -2.21 -8.26 -18.72
C ILE A 430 -3.51 -8.66 -19.44
N PRO A 431 -4.11 -9.81 -19.07
CA PRO A 431 -5.34 -10.25 -19.69
C PRO A 431 -6.47 -9.23 -19.53
N SER A 432 -7.31 -9.11 -20.56
CA SER A 432 -8.40 -8.12 -20.56
C SER A 432 -9.38 -8.31 -19.39
N TRP A 433 -9.60 -9.54 -18.95
CA TRP A 433 -10.50 -9.86 -17.85
C TRP A 433 -9.98 -9.36 -16.48
N THR A 434 -8.65 -9.15 -16.33
CA THR A 434 -8.04 -8.63 -15.10
C THR A 434 -8.04 -7.10 -15.03
N GLN A 435 -8.39 -6.43 -16.12
CA GLN A 435 -8.49 -4.96 -16.20
C GLN A 435 -9.87 -4.43 -15.77
N ALA A 436 -10.83 -5.31 -15.47
CA ALA A 436 -12.16 -4.91 -15.01
C ALA A 436 -12.07 -4.18 -13.65
N GLY A 437 -12.88 -3.14 -13.46
CA GLY A 437 -12.82 -2.27 -12.28
C GLY A 437 -12.94 -3.01 -10.94
N ASP A 438 -13.71 -4.09 -10.88
CA ASP A 438 -13.87 -4.91 -9.67
C ASP A 438 -12.59 -5.66 -9.28
N LEU A 439 -11.73 -5.99 -10.24
CA LEU A 439 -10.46 -6.67 -9.99
C LEU A 439 -9.33 -5.75 -9.55
N SER A 440 -9.44 -4.45 -9.79
CA SER A 440 -8.46 -3.47 -9.30
C SER A 440 -8.39 -3.41 -7.76
N SER A 441 -9.42 -3.90 -7.08
CA SER A 441 -9.49 -3.99 -5.61
C SER A 441 -9.19 -5.40 -5.06
N PHE A 442 -8.98 -6.40 -5.92
CA PHE A 442 -8.73 -7.77 -5.48
C PHE A 442 -7.34 -7.87 -4.82
N PRO A 443 -7.22 -8.30 -3.57
CA PRO A 443 -6.01 -8.12 -2.77
C PRO A 443 -4.89 -9.11 -3.09
N VAL A 444 -5.12 -10.09 -3.96
CA VAL A 444 -4.18 -11.18 -4.25
C VAL A 444 -3.85 -11.21 -5.73
N ALA A 445 -2.61 -11.57 -6.03
CA ALA A 445 -2.08 -11.82 -7.37
C ALA A 445 -1.67 -13.30 -7.51
N GLY A 446 -1.61 -13.78 -8.74
CA GLY A 446 -1.11 -15.10 -9.06
C GLY A 446 0.39 -15.23 -8.81
N ASN A 447 0.90 -16.45 -8.83
CA ASN A 447 2.35 -16.70 -8.69
C ASN A 447 3.15 -16.38 -9.97
N GLY A 448 2.48 -16.21 -11.11
CA GLY A 448 3.12 -15.92 -12.39
C GLY A 448 3.72 -17.16 -13.08
N ASP A 449 3.57 -18.34 -12.50
CA ASP A 449 4.06 -19.57 -13.09
C ASP A 449 3.06 -20.11 -14.12
N ARG A 450 3.52 -20.25 -15.36
CA ARG A 450 2.73 -20.73 -16.51
C ARG A 450 2.97 -22.19 -16.86
N ASP A 451 4.00 -22.78 -16.31
CA ASP A 451 4.41 -24.16 -16.64
C ASP A 451 3.84 -25.17 -15.65
N GLY A 452 3.32 -24.73 -14.51
CA GLY A 452 2.70 -25.56 -13.49
C GLY A 452 1.45 -26.29 -13.98
N PHE A 453 1.25 -27.51 -13.49
CA PHE A 453 0.03 -28.27 -13.62
C PHE A 453 -0.73 -28.23 -12.29
N TYR A 454 -1.76 -27.40 -12.24
CA TYR A 454 -2.54 -27.18 -11.02
C TYR A 454 -3.75 -28.09 -10.97
N PHE A 455 -3.98 -28.72 -9.81
CA PHE A 455 -5.16 -29.54 -9.57
C PHE A 455 -5.54 -29.57 -8.10
N PRO A 456 -6.84 -29.73 -7.76
CA PRO A 456 -7.28 -29.87 -6.38
C PRO A 456 -7.01 -31.31 -5.89
N VAL A 457 -6.11 -31.48 -4.93
CA VAL A 457 -5.81 -32.80 -4.34
C VAL A 457 -7.02 -33.30 -3.54
N PHE A 458 -7.68 -32.40 -2.80
CA PHE A 458 -8.87 -32.65 -2.00
C PHE A 458 -9.96 -31.62 -2.41
N PRO A 459 -10.71 -31.91 -3.49
CA PRO A 459 -11.69 -30.95 -4.00
C PRO A 459 -12.87 -30.79 -3.05
N THR A 460 -13.24 -29.54 -2.76
CA THR A 460 -14.39 -29.19 -1.94
C THR A 460 -15.28 -28.15 -2.64
N PRO A 461 -16.62 -28.22 -2.51
CA PRO A 461 -17.52 -27.24 -3.13
C PRO A 461 -17.52 -25.88 -2.42
N PHE A 462 -17.03 -25.82 -1.17
CA PHE A 462 -16.89 -24.63 -0.36
C PHE A 462 -15.52 -24.64 0.33
N PRO A 463 -14.94 -23.47 0.68
CA PRO A 463 -13.69 -23.46 1.40
C PRO A 463 -13.86 -24.07 2.80
N GLU A 464 -13.17 -25.17 3.05
CA GLU A 464 -13.12 -25.81 4.38
C GLU A 464 -12.12 -25.11 5.30
N ASN A 465 -11.02 -24.63 4.72
CA ASN A 465 -9.95 -23.99 5.47
C ASN A 465 -9.51 -22.69 4.79
N TYR A 466 -9.17 -21.71 5.60
CA TYR A 466 -8.57 -20.45 5.19
C TYR A 466 -7.15 -20.40 5.70
N LEU A 467 -6.17 -20.30 4.80
CA LEU A 467 -4.76 -20.21 5.14
C LEU A 467 -4.30 -18.76 5.18
N GLY A 468 -3.64 -18.39 6.26
CA GLY A 468 -3.02 -17.08 6.42
C GLY A 468 -1.74 -16.93 5.61
N SER A 469 -1.18 -15.72 5.63
CA SER A 469 0.09 -15.43 4.98
C SER A 469 1.24 -16.17 5.67
N MET A 470 2.23 -16.52 4.86
CA MET A 470 3.52 -17.00 5.35
C MET A 470 4.40 -15.77 5.59
N PHE A 471 4.46 -15.29 6.81
CA PHE A 471 5.29 -14.15 7.12
C PHE A 471 6.76 -14.40 6.83
N LEU A 472 7.39 -13.42 6.22
CA LEU A 472 8.83 -13.30 6.27
C LEU A 472 9.24 -12.89 7.70
N PRO A 473 10.39 -13.36 8.20
CA PRO A 473 10.89 -12.92 9.50
C PRO A 473 11.12 -11.39 9.49
N GLY A 474 10.96 -10.76 10.64
CA GLY A 474 11.17 -9.34 10.82
C GLY A 474 9.89 -8.59 11.19
N THR A 475 10.06 -7.31 11.50
CA THR A 475 8.97 -6.43 11.91
C THR A 475 8.13 -5.96 10.71
N ALA A 476 6.91 -5.47 10.94
CA ALA A 476 6.08 -4.89 9.89
C ALA A 476 6.82 -3.74 9.17
N LEU A 477 7.48 -2.87 9.94
CA LEU A 477 8.25 -1.73 9.42
C LEU A 477 9.39 -2.17 8.48
N GLN A 478 10.07 -3.29 8.79
CA GLN A 478 11.10 -3.88 7.94
C GLN A 478 10.50 -4.41 6.64
N ARG A 479 9.38 -5.15 6.72
CA ARG A 479 8.68 -5.70 5.55
C ARG A 479 8.03 -4.64 4.67
N ASP A 480 7.74 -3.45 5.24
CA ASP A 480 7.31 -2.28 4.49
C ASP A 480 8.49 -1.53 3.83
N GLY A 481 9.73 -1.90 4.17
CA GLY A 481 10.93 -1.25 3.68
C GLY A 481 11.15 0.16 4.24
N LEU A 482 10.70 0.38 5.50
CA LEU A 482 10.72 1.67 6.18
C LEU A 482 11.54 1.66 7.49
N GLU A 483 12.28 0.60 7.79
CA GLU A 483 13.07 0.46 9.03
C GLU A 483 14.02 1.64 9.26
N VAL A 484 14.73 2.06 8.22
CA VAL A 484 15.66 3.18 8.28
C VAL A 484 15.02 4.41 7.64
N PHE A 485 14.80 5.45 8.46
CA PHE A 485 14.30 6.73 7.99
C PHE A 485 15.46 7.64 7.61
N ASP A 486 15.68 7.80 6.32
CA ASP A 486 16.70 8.67 5.76
C ASP A 486 16.28 9.33 4.44
N ALA A 487 17.10 10.21 3.91
CA ALA A 487 16.83 10.89 2.64
C ALA A 487 16.76 9.93 1.44
N GLY A 488 17.37 8.75 1.51
CA GLY A 488 17.36 7.75 0.44
C GLY A 488 15.99 7.08 0.22
N LEU A 489 15.03 7.23 1.15
CA LEU A 489 13.63 6.86 0.93
C LEU A 489 12.97 7.75 -0.13
N PHE A 490 13.30 9.03 -0.15
CA PHE A 490 12.67 10.05 -0.98
C PHE A 490 13.50 10.44 -2.19
N LEU A 491 14.81 10.24 -2.16
CA LEU A 491 15.77 10.71 -3.16
C LEU A 491 16.56 9.54 -3.74
N ASP A 492 16.88 9.62 -5.03
CA ASP A 492 17.87 8.73 -5.61
C ASP A 492 19.25 9.09 -5.08
N GLU A 493 19.99 8.11 -4.58
CA GLU A 493 21.31 8.26 -3.94
C GLU A 493 22.32 9.06 -4.77
N LYS A 494 22.28 8.90 -6.09
CA LYS A 494 23.22 9.57 -7.00
C LYS A 494 22.77 10.95 -7.45
N LEU A 495 21.47 11.21 -7.41
CA LEU A 495 20.90 12.50 -7.82
C LEU A 495 20.74 13.47 -6.66
N LYS A 496 20.77 12.99 -5.41
CA LYS A 496 20.58 13.84 -4.22
C LYS A 496 21.52 15.03 -4.14
N ASN A 497 22.77 14.89 -4.66
CA ASN A 497 23.81 15.93 -4.66
C ASN A 497 23.98 16.60 -6.02
N THR A 498 23.11 16.33 -6.99
CA THR A 498 23.21 16.94 -8.31
C THR A 498 22.75 18.39 -8.22
N GLY A 499 23.67 19.32 -8.45
CA GLY A 499 23.38 20.77 -8.50
C GLY A 499 22.45 21.12 -9.67
N LEU A 500 21.80 22.30 -9.58
CA LEU A 500 20.84 22.77 -10.57
C LEU A 500 21.45 22.86 -11.98
N ASN A 501 22.68 23.31 -12.11
CA ASN A 501 23.34 23.42 -13.40
C ASN A 501 23.57 22.07 -14.08
N ASN A 502 23.83 21.02 -13.30
CA ASN A 502 23.97 19.65 -13.82
C ASN A 502 22.60 19.05 -14.18
N LEU A 503 21.56 19.34 -13.42
CA LEU A 503 20.18 18.94 -13.75
C LEU A 503 19.69 19.64 -15.04
N LEU A 504 20.13 20.87 -15.29
CA LEU A 504 19.84 21.61 -16.52
C LEU A 504 20.73 21.16 -17.70
N ASN A 505 21.87 20.54 -17.44
CA ASN A 505 22.73 19.99 -18.46
C ASN A 505 22.20 18.64 -18.95
N GLU A 506 21.36 18.69 -19.96
CA GLU A 506 20.69 17.51 -20.53
C GLU A 506 21.66 16.36 -20.87
N GLY A 507 22.87 16.67 -21.35
CA GLY A 507 23.83 15.65 -21.81
C GLY A 507 24.31 14.73 -20.66
N GLU A 508 24.67 15.27 -19.51
CA GLU A 508 25.12 14.49 -18.36
C GLU A 508 23.94 13.76 -17.68
N PHE A 509 22.81 14.42 -17.57
CA PHE A 509 21.61 13.84 -16.97
C PHE A 509 21.09 12.67 -17.82
N ILE A 510 21.02 12.81 -19.14
CA ILE A 510 20.66 11.72 -20.07
C ILE A 510 21.66 10.56 -19.96
N ARG A 511 22.95 10.84 -19.94
CA ARG A 511 23.99 9.82 -19.77
C ARG A 511 23.81 9.05 -18.46
N TYR A 512 23.48 9.72 -17.39
CA TYR A 512 23.18 9.10 -16.10
C TYR A 512 21.94 8.21 -16.17
N LEU A 513 20.84 8.70 -16.76
CA LEU A 513 19.60 7.94 -16.93
C LEU A 513 19.79 6.74 -17.86
N SER A 514 20.55 6.87 -18.94
CA SER A 514 20.82 5.75 -19.86
C SER A 514 21.60 4.60 -19.22
N GLN A 515 22.42 4.89 -18.21
CA GLN A 515 23.15 3.87 -17.46
C GLN A 515 22.30 3.13 -16.41
N ARG A 516 21.14 3.70 -15.97
CA ARG A 516 20.29 3.16 -14.92
C ARG A 516 18.80 3.45 -15.14
N PRO A 517 18.22 2.94 -16.21
CA PRO A 517 16.85 3.31 -16.58
C PRO A 517 15.76 2.82 -15.61
N ARG A 518 16.05 1.86 -14.69
CA ARG A 518 15.03 1.20 -13.85
C ARG A 518 15.09 1.57 -12.36
N SER A 519 15.92 2.52 -11.95
CA SER A 519 16.26 2.69 -10.53
C SER A 519 16.08 4.09 -9.95
N LEU A 520 15.44 5.01 -10.65
CA LEU A 520 15.10 6.31 -10.06
C LEU A 520 14.08 6.12 -8.93
N ARG A 521 14.32 6.79 -7.80
CA ARG A 521 13.49 6.65 -6.61
C ARG A 521 12.84 7.96 -6.20
N GLY A 522 11.72 7.84 -5.49
CA GLY A 522 11.07 8.95 -4.82
C GLY A 522 10.75 10.11 -5.77
N ILE A 523 11.14 11.29 -5.38
CA ILE A 523 10.88 12.54 -6.11
C ILE A 523 11.48 12.50 -7.51
N HIS A 524 12.67 11.95 -7.66
CA HIS A 524 13.36 11.91 -8.95
C HIS A 524 12.64 11.06 -9.99
N SER A 525 11.99 9.96 -9.58
CA SER A 525 11.18 9.14 -10.48
C SER A 525 9.99 9.89 -11.07
N ALA A 526 9.47 10.85 -10.30
CA ALA A 526 8.27 11.61 -10.64
C ALA A 526 8.56 12.90 -11.42
N LEU A 527 9.74 13.49 -11.25
CA LEU A 527 10.09 14.82 -11.79
C LEU A 527 11.02 14.80 -12.98
N VAL A 528 11.43 13.63 -13.49
CA VAL A 528 12.28 13.54 -14.67
C VAL A 528 11.56 14.14 -15.90
N PRO A 529 12.16 15.12 -16.62
CA PRO A 529 11.52 15.73 -17.77
C PRO A 529 11.40 14.76 -18.95
N GLU A 530 10.29 14.79 -19.66
CA GLU A 530 10.02 13.93 -20.83
C GLU A 530 11.00 14.17 -21.97
N THR A 531 11.44 15.42 -22.14
CA THR A 531 12.42 15.82 -23.18
C THR A 531 13.76 15.13 -23.07
N THR A 532 14.12 14.65 -21.85
CA THR A 532 15.37 13.94 -21.59
C THR A 532 15.36 12.51 -22.13
N THR A 533 14.19 11.97 -22.37
CA THR A 533 13.99 10.56 -22.72
C THR A 533 14.00 10.30 -24.22
N GLY A 534 13.55 11.25 -25.05
CA GLY A 534 13.52 11.10 -26.51
C GLY A 534 14.91 10.93 -27.17
N VAL A 535 15.96 11.49 -26.57
CA VAL A 535 17.33 11.41 -27.11
C VAL A 535 18.06 10.15 -26.66
N ALA A 536 17.73 9.62 -25.48
CA ALA A 536 18.29 8.36 -24.99
C ALA A 536 17.74 7.15 -25.77
N ALA A 537 16.54 7.24 -26.31
CA ALA A 537 15.91 6.17 -27.09
C ALA A 537 16.60 5.93 -28.46
N GLU A 538 17.28 6.94 -29.04
CA GLU A 538 17.97 6.79 -30.32
C GLU A 538 19.36 6.17 -30.20
N SER A 539 20.00 6.21 -29.02
CA SER A 539 21.41 5.82 -28.89
C SER A 539 21.65 4.47 -28.20
N THR A 540 20.67 3.89 -27.55
CA THR A 540 20.75 2.56 -26.94
C THR A 540 19.37 1.91 -26.91
N PRO A 541 19.25 0.56 -27.05
CA PRO A 541 17.99 -0.15 -26.88
C PRO A 541 17.60 -0.16 -25.38
N THR A 542 17.60 1.00 -24.76
CA THR A 542 17.27 1.19 -23.36
C THR A 542 15.79 1.54 -23.26
N ASN A 543 15.15 0.72 -22.55
CA ASN A 543 13.81 0.70 -22.07
C ASN A 543 13.07 2.05 -22.10
N PRO A 544 11.96 2.11 -22.79
CA PRO A 544 11.08 3.28 -22.84
C PRO A 544 10.37 3.58 -21.50
N VAL A 545 10.78 2.96 -20.41
CA VAL A 545 10.19 3.12 -19.06
C VAL A 545 10.05 4.58 -18.66
N TYR A 546 10.96 5.43 -19.11
CA TYR A 546 10.98 6.86 -18.75
C TYR A 546 10.33 7.78 -19.79
N THR A 547 10.05 7.29 -21.01
CA THR A 547 9.43 8.09 -22.07
C THR A 547 7.93 8.34 -21.85
N SER A 548 7.30 7.51 -21.06
CA SER A 548 5.84 7.55 -20.82
C SER A 548 5.44 8.18 -19.50
N PHE A 549 6.38 8.60 -18.66
CA PHE A 549 6.07 9.38 -17.48
C PHE A 549 5.73 10.81 -17.86
N SER A 550 4.65 11.01 -18.61
CA SER A 550 4.08 12.34 -18.83
C SER A 550 3.43 12.87 -17.56
N LEU A 551 4.19 12.97 -16.47
CA LEU A 551 3.81 13.80 -15.33
C LEU A 551 3.87 15.30 -15.69
N ASP A 552 3.89 15.61 -16.96
CA ASP A 552 3.69 16.95 -17.49
C ASP A 552 2.41 17.59 -17.00
N GLU A 553 1.41 16.77 -16.64
CA GLU A 553 0.20 17.25 -16.00
C GLU A 553 0.45 17.86 -14.62
N ALA A 554 1.40 17.34 -13.82
CA ALA A 554 1.62 17.77 -12.44
C ALA A 554 2.27 19.16 -12.39
N THR A 555 1.68 20.06 -11.60
CA THR A 555 2.09 21.47 -11.46
C THR A 555 2.31 21.89 -10.01
N ILE A 556 1.96 21.04 -9.06
CA ILE A 556 2.14 21.24 -7.62
C ILE A 556 2.72 19.93 -7.08
N ILE A 557 3.68 20.00 -6.15
CA ILE A 557 4.23 18.82 -5.49
C ILE A 557 4.33 19.01 -4.00
N SER A 558 4.09 17.93 -3.23
CA SER A 558 4.35 17.87 -1.79
C SER A 558 4.86 16.51 -1.38
N VAL A 559 5.71 16.50 -0.34
CA VAL A 559 6.31 15.29 0.27
C VAL A 559 5.97 15.31 1.76
N PRO A 560 4.73 14.91 2.15
CA PRO A 560 4.24 15.08 3.51
C PRO A 560 5.01 14.23 4.53
N ASP A 561 5.49 13.05 4.16
CA ASP A 561 6.17 12.14 5.09
C ASP A 561 7.63 12.48 5.38
N ALA A 562 8.21 13.48 4.69
CA ALA A 562 9.58 13.94 4.99
C ALA A 562 9.72 14.63 6.35
N VAL A 563 8.60 15.03 6.99
CA VAL A 563 8.58 15.73 8.29
C VAL A 563 8.58 14.82 9.51
N HIS A 564 8.62 13.49 9.34
CA HIS A 564 8.72 12.57 10.45
C HIS A 564 10.00 12.81 11.26
N LEU A 565 9.92 12.52 12.57
CA LEU A 565 11.06 12.66 13.49
C LEU A 565 12.15 11.61 13.28
N GLY A 566 11.86 10.59 12.45
CA GLY A 566 12.64 9.37 12.38
C GLY A 566 12.35 8.47 13.59
N TRP A 567 12.93 7.29 13.59
CA TRP A 567 12.68 6.26 14.61
C TRP A 567 13.88 5.36 14.81
N TYR A 568 13.83 4.62 15.91
CA TYR A 568 14.84 3.63 16.29
C TYR A 568 14.18 2.43 16.97
N HIS A 569 14.84 1.30 16.92
CA HIS A 569 14.43 0.12 17.65
C HIS A 569 14.91 0.20 19.09
N GLU A 570 13.98 0.16 20.05
CA GLU A 570 14.33 0.10 21.45
C GLU A 570 14.63 -1.34 21.82
N THR A 571 15.88 -1.65 22.05
CA THR A 571 16.26 -2.90 22.71
C THR A 571 15.86 -2.81 24.17
N ASP A 572 15.01 -3.74 24.64
CA ASP A 572 14.75 -3.93 26.06
C ASP A 572 16.08 -4.24 26.76
N THR A 573 16.81 -3.22 27.13
CA THR A 573 17.71 -3.36 28.25
C THR A 573 16.77 -3.53 29.44
N GLU A 574 16.69 -4.76 29.97
CA GLU A 574 16.20 -4.96 31.34
C GLU A 574 17.06 -4.04 32.22
N GLY A 575 16.58 -2.81 32.38
CA GLY A 575 17.09 -1.92 33.38
C GLY A 575 17.00 -2.67 34.71
N PRO A 576 17.99 -2.54 35.63
CA PRO A 576 17.90 -3.18 36.94
C PRO A 576 16.50 -2.88 37.48
N VAL A 577 15.74 -3.93 37.81
CA VAL A 577 14.46 -3.80 38.48
C VAL A 577 14.72 -2.95 39.70
N LEU A 578 14.37 -1.67 39.59
CA LEU A 578 14.46 -0.78 40.74
C LEU A 578 13.59 -1.44 41.81
N PRO A 579 14.15 -1.75 42.97
CA PRO A 579 13.35 -2.26 44.05
C PRO A 579 12.14 -1.32 44.22
N PRO A 580 10.94 -1.83 44.46
CA PRO A 580 9.78 -0.99 44.65
C PRO A 580 10.16 0.11 45.62
N PRO A 581 9.83 1.39 45.32
CA PRO A 581 10.18 2.49 46.22
C PRO A 581 9.76 2.11 47.62
N PRO A 582 10.60 2.29 48.64
CA PRO A 582 10.26 1.91 49.98
C PRO A 582 8.88 2.51 50.27
N ALA A 583 7.94 1.66 50.71
CA ALA A 583 6.61 2.12 51.04
C ALA A 583 6.80 3.28 52.02
N PHE A 584 6.61 4.51 51.54
CA PHE A 584 6.63 5.64 52.45
C PHE A 584 5.58 5.36 53.51
N PRO A 585 5.93 5.41 54.80
CA PRO A 585 4.90 5.36 55.81
C PRO A 585 3.87 6.43 55.46
N PRO A 586 2.57 6.12 55.53
CA PRO A 586 1.55 7.11 55.23
C PRO A 586 1.89 8.37 56.01
N PRO A 587 1.85 9.55 55.36
CA PRO A 587 2.24 10.79 56.02
C PRO A 587 1.51 10.88 57.37
N GLU A 588 2.26 11.09 58.47
CA GLU A 588 1.68 11.29 59.78
C GLU A 588 0.63 12.40 59.63
N ARG A 589 -0.62 12.05 59.91
CA ARG A 589 -1.72 12.99 59.79
C ARG A 589 -1.49 14.07 60.83
N PRO A 590 -1.55 15.37 60.42
CA PRO A 590 -1.42 16.45 61.39
C PRO A 590 -2.50 16.33 62.47
N ASP A 591 -2.18 16.67 63.70
CA ASP A 591 -3.06 16.53 64.84
C ASP A 591 -4.46 17.18 64.68
N TRP A 592 -4.57 18.15 63.80
CA TRP A 592 -5.87 18.80 63.54
C TRP A 592 -6.84 17.96 62.66
N TRP A 593 -6.43 16.77 62.14
CA TRP A 593 -7.30 15.85 61.40
C TRP A 593 -8.20 14.97 62.27
N HIS A 594 -8.12 15.10 63.61
CA HIS A 594 -8.99 14.35 64.55
C HIS A 594 -10.50 14.61 64.29
N PHE A 595 -10.86 15.76 63.79
CA PHE A 595 -12.25 16.07 63.43
C PHE A 595 -12.78 15.30 62.21
N GLN A 596 -11.92 14.78 61.40
CA GLN A 596 -12.32 13.94 60.25
C GLN A 596 -12.48 12.48 60.64
N ASP A 597 -11.78 12.00 61.63
CA ASP A 597 -11.87 10.63 62.14
C ASP A 597 -13.20 10.41 62.90
N CYS A 598 -13.87 11.48 63.33
CA CYS A 598 -15.23 11.38 63.85
C CYS A 598 -16.28 10.93 62.84
N ARG A 599 -15.94 10.82 61.53
CA ARG A 599 -16.83 10.37 60.48
C ARG A 599 -16.87 8.85 60.32
N LYS A 600 -15.92 8.16 60.87
CA LYS A 600 -15.90 6.71 60.97
C LYS A 600 -15.72 6.33 62.43
N PRO A 601 -16.79 6.25 63.20
CA PRO A 601 -16.67 5.55 64.46
C PRO A 601 -16.11 4.16 64.15
N ASP A 602 -15.11 3.71 64.94
CA ASP A 602 -14.71 2.32 64.95
C ASP A 602 -15.95 1.49 65.34
N ILE A 603 -16.73 1.17 64.32
CA ILE A 603 -17.79 0.22 64.48
C ILE A 603 -17.10 -1.12 64.62
N LYS A 604 -16.82 -1.50 65.85
CA LYS A 604 -16.65 -2.91 66.20
C LYS A 604 -17.77 -3.62 65.44
N PRO A 605 -17.49 -4.74 64.74
CA PRO A 605 -18.54 -5.47 64.03
C PRO A 605 -19.61 -5.76 65.10
N VAL A 606 -20.67 -5.00 65.05
CA VAL A 606 -21.87 -5.26 65.83
C VAL A 606 -22.39 -6.53 65.22
N SER A 607 -22.45 -7.57 66.04
CA SER A 607 -23.27 -8.74 65.76
C SER A 607 -24.58 -8.25 65.11
N GLU A 608 -24.88 -8.78 63.96
CA GLU A 608 -26.01 -8.51 63.08
C GLU A 608 -27.03 -7.48 63.58
N PRO A 609 -27.24 -6.37 62.88
CA PRO A 609 -28.15 -5.34 63.33
C PRO A 609 -29.52 -5.94 63.58
N LEU A 610 -30.10 -5.67 64.75
CA LEU A 610 -31.42 -6.14 65.17
C LEU A 610 -32.60 -5.83 64.22
N TRP A 611 -32.37 -5.16 63.15
CA TRP A 611 -33.30 -4.75 62.09
C TRP A 611 -32.95 -5.30 60.68
N GLY A 612 -32.17 -6.37 60.63
CA GLY A 612 -31.88 -7.05 59.36
C GLY A 612 -33.13 -7.40 58.55
N ASN A 613 -34.21 -7.64 59.17
CA ASN A 613 -35.49 -7.88 58.54
C ASN A 613 -36.14 -6.64 57.90
N PHE A 614 -35.71 -5.42 58.26
CA PHE A 614 -36.13 -4.17 57.60
C PHE A 614 -35.30 -3.84 56.33
N LEU A 615 -34.13 -4.44 56.21
CA LEU A 615 -33.26 -4.28 55.05
C LEU A 615 -33.68 -5.24 53.91
N ASP A 616 -34.52 -6.19 54.17
CA ASP A 616 -35.05 -7.19 53.24
C ASP A 616 -36.10 -6.64 52.23
N CYS A 617 -36.51 -5.38 52.40
CA CYS A 617 -37.42 -4.76 51.46
C CYS A 617 -36.75 -4.28 50.17
N GLY A 618 -35.97 -5.16 49.49
CA GLY A 618 -35.54 -4.97 48.12
C GLY A 618 -34.13 -4.50 47.87
N LEU A 619 -33.26 -4.46 48.89
CA LEU A 619 -31.83 -4.20 48.68
C LEU A 619 -31.07 -5.52 48.51
N ARG A 620 -30.97 -5.96 47.30
CA ARG A 620 -30.08 -7.09 46.94
C ARG A 620 -28.65 -6.58 46.79
N VAL A 621 -27.71 -7.08 47.60
CA VAL A 621 -26.30 -6.81 47.41
C VAL A 621 -25.77 -7.83 46.41
N VAL A 622 -25.31 -7.34 45.24
CA VAL A 622 -24.70 -8.17 44.23
C VAL A 622 -23.18 -8.23 44.53
N ALA A 623 -22.63 -9.45 44.57
CA ALA A 623 -21.19 -9.62 44.77
C ALA A 623 -20.36 -9.10 43.61
N ALA A 624 -19.33 -8.30 43.91
CA ALA A 624 -18.41 -7.79 42.92
C ALA A 624 -17.56 -8.92 42.30
N PRO A 625 -17.38 -8.91 40.96
CA PRO A 625 -16.41 -9.81 40.30
C PRO A 625 -15.03 -9.65 40.89
N LYS A 626 -14.29 -10.75 40.98
CA LYS A 626 -12.92 -10.82 41.51
C LYS A 626 -12.00 -11.44 40.45
N ASP A 627 -10.71 -11.33 40.69
CA ASP A 627 -9.67 -11.99 39.92
C ASP A 627 -9.74 -11.61 38.41
N LEU A 628 -10.08 -10.32 38.10
CA LEU A 628 -9.98 -9.83 36.73
C LEU A 628 -8.52 -9.91 36.31
N ASN A 629 -8.25 -10.75 35.30
CA ASN A 629 -6.90 -10.99 34.79
C ASN A 629 -6.93 -11.35 33.30
N ILE A 630 -5.77 -11.53 32.71
CA ILE A 630 -5.60 -12.08 31.36
C ILE A 630 -5.50 -13.60 31.41
N LYS A 631 -6.07 -14.27 30.41
CA LYS A 631 -6.01 -15.73 30.25
C LYS A 631 -4.61 -16.19 29.80
N GLU A 632 -3.98 -15.39 28.96
CA GLU A 632 -2.63 -15.62 28.47
C GLU A 632 -1.59 -15.28 29.53
N THR A 633 -0.45 -15.96 29.50
CA THR A 633 0.65 -15.70 30.45
C THR A 633 1.33 -14.35 30.20
N LYS A 634 1.28 -13.83 28.98
CA LYS A 634 1.91 -12.54 28.59
C LYS A 634 1.11 -11.93 27.42
N VAL A 635 0.90 -10.61 27.48
CA VAL A 635 0.34 -9.85 26.36
C VAL A 635 1.48 -9.51 25.39
N SER A 636 1.51 -10.18 24.25
CA SER A 636 2.52 -9.98 23.19
C SER A 636 2.01 -9.14 22.02
N SER A 637 0.69 -8.94 21.95
CA SER A 637 0.02 -8.18 20.89
C SER A 637 -1.25 -7.52 21.41
N GLY A 638 -1.91 -6.73 20.61
CA GLY A 638 -3.21 -6.14 20.93
C GLY A 638 -4.37 -7.16 21.00
N LYS A 639 -4.09 -8.46 20.98
CA LYS A 639 -5.07 -9.56 21.06
C LYS A 639 -4.82 -10.32 22.36
N PHE A 640 -5.82 -10.32 23.25
CA PHE A 640 -5.76 -11.05 24.53
C PHE A 640 -7.17 -11.28 25.06
N THR A 641 -7.30 -12.20 26.02
CA THR A 641 -8.59 -12.58 26.61
C THR A 641 -8.63 -12.17 28.08
N LEU A 642 -9.63 -11.39 28.45
CA LEU A 642 -9.90 -11.03 29.84
C LEU A 642 -10.79 -12.09 30.47
N ILE A 643 -10.48 -12.52 31.71
CA ILE A 643 -11.22 -13.47 32.49
C ILE A 643 -11.48 -12.92 33.91
N TRP A 644 -12.59 -13.30 34.51
CA TRP A 644 -12.94 -12.92 35.88
C TRP A 644 -13.76 -13.99 36.56
N ASN A 645 -13.75 -13.97 37.88
CA ASN A 645 -14.57 -14.85 38.73
C ASN A 645 -15.68 -14.08 39.41
N CYS A 646 -16.83 -14.70 39.56
CA CYS A 646 -17.92 -14.17 40.35
C CYS A 646 -18.65 -15.31 41.08
N ASN A 647 -18.88 -15.14 42.35
CA ASN A 647 -19.49 -16.16 43.23
C ASN A 647 -21.03 -16.12 43.19
N GLU A 648 -21.63 -15.19 42.45
CA GLU A 648 -23.07 -15.14 42.27
C GLU A 648 -23.57 -16.31 41.40
N THR A 649 -24.65 -16.93 41.87
CA THR A 649 -25.26 -18.11 41.24
C THR A 649 -26.56 -17.81 40.48
N ASP A 650 -26.95 -16.53 40.40
CA ASP A 650 -28.18 -16.13 39.74
C ASP A 650 -28.05 -16.24 38.23
N GLU A 651 -28.91 -16.96 37.55
CA GLU A 651 -28.92 -17.16 36.10
C GLU A 651 -29.22 -15.89 35.31
N SER A 652 -29.75 -14.85 35.95
CA SER A 652 -30.04 -13.54 35.32
C SER A 652 -28.87 -12.56 35.35
N ILE A 653 -27.72 -12.96 35.90
CA ILE A 653 -26.51 -12.10 36.01
C ILE A 653 -25.97 -11.70 34.66
N LYS A 654 -25.58 -10.44 34.57
CA LYS A 654 -24.80 -9.87 33.43
C LYS A 654 -23.58 -9.20 33.98
N PHE A 655 -22.51 -9.26 33.22
CA PHE A 655 -21.26 -8.55 33.50
C PHE A 655 -21.12 -7.36 32.55
N VAL A 656 -20.73 -6.22 33.11
CA VAL A 656 -20.39 -5.01 32.36
C VAL A 656 -18.91 -4.76 32.53
N LEU A 657 -18.18 -4.81 31.39
CA LEU A 657 -16.73 -4.57 31.33
C LEU A 657 -16.50 -3.20 30.74
N GLU A 658 -15.75 -2.37 31.45
CA GLU A 658 -15.32 -1.05 30.98
C GLU A 658 -13.83 -1.01 30.70
N GLU A 659 -13.49 -0.24 29.67
CA GLU A 659 -12.14 0.09 29.25
C GLU A 659 -11.92 1.60 29.37
N SER A 660 -10.73 2.00 29.76
CA SER A 660 -10.29 3.38 29.76
C SER A 660 -8.80 3.49 29.42
N LEU A 661 -8.40 4.64 28.91
CA LEU A 661 -7.00 5.01 28.68
C LEU A 661 -6.40 5.72 29.91
N THR A 662 -7.19 6.05 30.91
CA THR A 662 -6.79 6.71 32.13
C THR A 662 -7.06 5.84 33.36
N PRO A 663 -6.19 5.87 34.39
CA PRO A 663 -6.39 5.05 35.60
C PRO A 663 -7.64 5.46 36.40
N GLY A 664 -8.15 6.67 36.19
CA GLY A 664 -9.37 7.19 36.82
C GLY A 664 -10.66 6.74 36.17
N PHE A 665 -10.62 6.08 35.02
CA PHE A 665 -11.78 5.70 34.21
C PHE A 665 -12.65 6.90 33.78
N GLU A 666 -12.02 8.04 33.52
CA GLU A 666 -12.67 9.23 32.95
C GLU A 666 -11.81 9.74 31.77
N PRO A 667 -12.26 9.59 30.52
CA PRO A 667 -13.47 8.90 30.06
C PRO A 667 -13.32 7.36 30.11
N SER A 668 -14.44 6.62 30.21
CA SER A 668 -14.47 5.18 30.07
C SER A 668 -15.49 4.74 29.02
N GLN A 669 -15.26 3.59 28.40
CA GLN A 669 -16.15 2.97 27.40
C GLN A 669 -16.56 1.58 27.86
N VAL A 670 -17.86 1.25 27.78
CA VAL A 670 -18.33 -0.11 27.98
C VAL A 670 -18.05 -0.93 26.73
N ILE A 671 -17.21 -1.96 26.84
CA ILE A 671 -16.80 -2.80 25.71
C ILE A 671 -17.50 -4.17 25.70
N TYR A 672 -18.10 -4.58 26.82
CA TYR A 672 -18.84 -5.84 26.89
C TYR A 672 -20.00 -5.73 27.87
N THR A 673 -21.12 -6.35 27.50
CA THR A 673 -22.25 -6.61 28.38
C THR A 673 -22.84 -7.99 28.07
N GLY A 674 -22.62 -8.95 28.92
CA GLY A 674 -23.04 -10.33 28.68
C GLY A 674 -22.96 -11.22 29.91
N LYS A 675 -23.25 -12.52 29.74
CA LYS A 675 -23.27 -13.52 30.83
C LYS A 675 -21.95 -14.28 30.98
N GLU A 676 -21.13 -14.29 29.96
CA GLU A 676 -19.86 -15.00 29.95
C GLU A 676 -18.87 -14.32 30.91
N LYS A 677 -18.06 -15.13 31.58
CA LYS A 677 -17.00 -14.68 32.50
C LYS A 677 -15.66 -14.48 31.80
N GLU A 678 -15.68 -14.43 30.47
CA GLU A 678 -14.53 -14.11 29.64
C GLU A 678 -14.92 -13.20 28.48
N PHE A 679 -13.99 -12.37 28.04
CA PHE A 679 -14.15 -11.50 26.86
C PHE A 679 -12.86 -11.42 26.09
N LYS A 680 -12.93 -11.71 24.79
CA LYS A 680 -11.79 -11.68 23.89
C LYS A 680 -11.63 -10.31 23.27
N ILE A 681 -10.51 -9.65 23.54
CA ILE A 681 -10.08 -8.43 22.86
C ILE A 681 -9.44 -8.86 21.54
N THR A 682 -9.97 -8.38 20.42
CA THR A 682 -9.53 -8.75 19.07
C THR A 682 -8.50 -7.80 18.49
N GLU A 683 -8.49 -6.55 18.93
CA GLU A 683 -7.58 -5.54 18.41
C GLU A 683 -7.44 -4.37 19.39
N ARG A 684 -6.21 -4.12 19.85
CA ARG A 684 -5.84 -2.90 20.56
C ARG A 684 -4.48 -2.44 20.07
N GLY A 685 -4.37 -1.14 19.82
CA GLY A 685 -3.09 -0.51 19.54
C GLY A 685 -2.15 -0.58 20.74
N THR A 686 -0.88 -0.31 20.50
CA THR A 686 0.12 -0.16 21.57
C THR A 686 -0.32 0.91 22.55
N GLY A 687 -0.25 0.62 23.85
CA GLY A 687 -0.66 1.56 24.87
C GLY A 687 -0.90 0.92 26.24
N ILE A 688 -1.33 1.74 27.17
CA ILE A 688 -1.75 1.28 28.50
C ILE A 688 -3.26 1.38 28.54
N TYR A 689 -3.89 0.26 28.84
CA TYR A 689 -5.34 0.13 28.95
C TYR A 689 -5.71 -0.27 30.37
N TYR A 690 -6.79 0.32 30.87
CA TYR A 690 -7.32 0.04 32.19
C TYR A 690 -8.69 -0.63 32.04
N TYR A 691 -8.89 -1.74 32.73
CA TYR A 691 -10.11 -2.53 32.67
C TYR A 691 -10.70 -2.70 34.07
N ARG A 692 -12.03 -2.66 34.16
CA ARG A 692 -12.79 -3.02 35.36
C ARG A 692 -14.10 -3.69 34.96
N VAL A 693 -14.60 -4.56 35.80
CA VAL A 693 -15.84 -5.31 35.56
C VAL A 693 -16.76 -5.22 36.76
N ARG A 694 -18.05 -5.11 36.53
CA ARG A 694 -19.08 -5.23 37.55
C ARG A 694 -20.15 -6.21 37.15
N ALA A 695 -20.89 -6.74 38.14
CA ALA A 695 -22.03 -7.62 37.93
C ALA A 695 -23.32 -6.83 38.06
N GLU A 696 -24.32 -7.15 37.23
CA GLU A 696 -25.64 -6.54 37.21
C GLU A 696 -26.72 -7.65 37.25
N ILE A 697 -27.75 -7.51 38.10
CA ILE A 697 -28.87 -8.38 38.18
C ILE A 697 -30.15 -7.52 38.23
N GLY A 698 -30.84 -7.41 37.10
CA GLY A 698 -32.01 -6.56 36.96
C GLY A 698 -31.65 -5.08 37.11
N LYS A 699 -32.09 -4.47 38.25
CA LYS A 699 -31.75 -3.06 38.59
C LYS A 699 -30.61 -2.93 39.60
N PHE A 700 -30.07 -4.04 40.06
CA PHE A 700 -29.04 -4.06 41.09
C PHE A 700 -27.69 -4.29 40.47
N PHE A 701 -26.68 -3.59 40.92
CA PHE A 701 -25.31 -3.71 40.43
C PHE A 701 -24.33 -3.83 41.58
N SER A 702 -23.22 -4.52 41.34
CA SER A 702 -22.13 -4.64 42.28
C SER A 702 -21.22 -3.42 42.24
N ASN A 703 -20.34 -3.32 43.22
CA ASN A 703 -19.14 -2.49 43.08
C ASN A 703 -18.29 -2.99 41.89
N TRP A 704 -17.46 -2.11 41.37
CA TRP A 704 -16.46 -2.47 40.37
C TRP A 704 -15.42 -3.43 40.97
N SER A 705 -14.89 -4.32 40.14
CA SER A 705 -13.67 -5.09 40.47
C SER A 705 -12.48 -4.20 40.70
N ASN A 706 -11.40 -4.74 41.23
CA ASN A 706 -10.10 -4.10 41.18
C ASN A 706 -9.75 -3.84 39.72
N GLY A 707 -9.20 -2.65 39.42
CA GLY A 707 -8.78 -2.29 38.09
C GLY A 707 -7.60 -3.17 37.64
N LEU A 708 -7.65 -3.63 36.39
CA LEU A 708 -6.57 -4.34 35.73
C LEU A 708 -5.87 -3.39 34.75
N THR A 709 -4.57 -3.24 34.90
CA THR A 709 -3.75 -2.43 33.97
C THR A 709 -3.06 -3.38 33.01
N ILE A 710 -3.28 -3.19 31.72
CA ILE A 710 -2.63 -3.97 30.65
C ILE A 710 -1.81 -3.03 29.78
N LYS A 711 -0.52 -3.32 29.68
CA LYS A 711 0.37 -2.69 28.73
C LYS A 711 0.42 -3.57 27.48
N VAL A 712 -0.19 -3.08 26.41
CA VAL A 712 0.01 -3.67 25.08
C VAL A 712 1.34 -3.16 24.55
N PRO A 713 2.35 -4.03 24.38
CA PRO A 713 3.64 -3.61 23.85
C PRO A 713 3.47 -3.09 22.42
N ALA A 714 4.36 -2.20 22.00
CA ALA A 714 4.51 -1.94 20.58
C ALA A 714 4.88 -3.27 19.93
N ALA A 715 4.12 -3.66 18.92
CA ALA A 715 4.29 -4.96 18.29
C ALA A 715 5.75 -5.23 17.86
N ASP A 716 6.54 -4.18 17.72
CA ASP A 716 7.89 -4.23 17.19
C ASP A 716 8.92 -3.38 17.96
N ASN A 717 8.59 -2.81 19.12
CA ASN A 717 9.47 -1.91 19.92
C ASN A 717 10.08 -0.74 19.10
N TRP A 718 9.47 -0.36 17.99
CA TRP A 718 9.90 0.81 17.22
C TRP A 718 9.29 2.09 17.80
N VAL A 719 10.14 3.05 18.09
CA VAL A 719 9.73 4.33 18.71
C VAL A 719 10.31 5.52 17.96
N THR A 720 9.60 6.66 17.99
CA THR A 720 10.11 7.91 17.40
C THR A 720 11.33 8.44 18.15
N ASN A 721 12.20 9.12 17.44
CA ASN A 721 13.22 9.97 18.07
C ASN A 721 12.54 11.02 18.95
N ALA A 722 13.25 11.43 20.00
CA ALA A 722 12.79 12.53 20.85
C ALA A 722 12.76 13.83 20.05
N SER A 723 11.72 14.64 20.24
CA SER A 723 11.54 15.91 19.53
C SER A 723 12.60 16.93 19.92
N ARG A 724 13.04 16.94 21.20
CA ARG A 724 14.05 17.83 21.77
C ARG A 724 14.96 17.10 22.77
N ALA A 725 16.16 17.61 22.94
CA ALA A 725 17.05 17.16 24.02
C ALA A 725 16.47 17.56 25.40
N VAL A 726 16.32 16.59 26.29
CA VAL A 726 15.94 16.84 27.66
C VAL A 726 17.23 17.08 28.46
N GLU A 727 17.32 18.18 29.20
CA GLU A 727 18.47 18.48 30.05
C GLU A 727 18.72 17.33 31.05
N GLY A 728 19.93 16.79 31.04
CA GLY A 728 20.33 15.67 31.91
C GLY A 728 20.03 14.27 31.33
N SER A 729 19.38 14.15 30.15
CA SER A 729 19.16 12.88 29.46
C SER A 729 20.26 12.63 28.43
N SER A 730 20.89 11.45 28.49
CA SER A 730 21.86 11.00 27.49
C SER A 730 21.22 10.24 26.34
N ASN A 731 19.96 10.57 25.96
CA ASN A 731 19.30 9.91 24.84
C ASN A 731 20.04 10.26 23.53
N PRO A 732 20.65 9.30 22.83
CA PRO A 732 21.35 9.55 21.57
C PRO A 732 20.38 9.81 20.40
N ASN A 733 19.13 9.38 20.55
CA ASN A 733 18.12 9.40 19.49
C ASN A 733 17.25 10.68 19.60
N ILE A 734 17.84 11.80 19.17
CA ILE A 734 17.19 13.09 19.12
C ILE A 734 16.93 13.42 17.64
N TYR A 735 15.79 14.06 17.37
CA TYR A 735 15.46 14.54 16.04
C TYR A 735 16.56 15.45 15.47
N LYS A 736 16.93 15.19 14.23
CA LYS A 736 17.80 16.04 13.41
C LYS A 736 17.08 16.41 12.11
N PRO A 737 17.13 17.68 11.69
CA PRO A 737 16.42 18.14 10.49
C PRO A 737 17.05 17.70 9.16
N ASP A 738 18.12 16.89 9.21
CA ASP A 738 18.98 16.57 8.07
C ASP A 738 18.21 15.94 6.91
N VAL A 739 17.34 14.97 7.21
CA VAL A 739 16.51 14.31 6.18
C VAL A 739 15.57 15.32 5.52
N LEU A 740 14.90 16.14 6.32
CA LEU A 740 13.96 17.13 5.81
C LEU A 740 14.64 18.18 4.95
N LEU A 741 15.77 18.73 5.41
CA LEU A 741 16.57 19.70 4.66
C LEU A 741 17.07 19.11 3.34
N ALA A 742 17.56 17.87 3.37
CA ALA A 742 18.01 17.16 2.17
C ALA A 742 16.89 17.05 1.13
N VAL A 743 15.71 16.58 1.57
CA VAL A 743 14.53 16.42 0.69
C VAL A 743 14.06 17.77 0.15
N GLN A 744 13.96 18.80 0.98
CA GLN A 744 13.53 20.13 0.57
C GLN A 744 14.50 20.79 -0.42
N ARG A 745 15.82 20.71 -0.20
CA ARG A 745 16.83 21.24 -1.13
C ARG A 745 16.77 20.53 -2.48
N ALA A 746 16.74 19.20 -2.48
CA ALA A 746 16.65 18.42 -3.72
C ALA A 746 15.35 18.72 -4.47
N LEU A 747 14.22 18.79 -3.74
CA LEU A 747 12.91 19.09 -4.33
C LEU A 747 12.89 20.47 -5.01
N LEU A 748 13.42 21.50 -4.36
CA LEU A 748 13.49 22.85 -4.93
C LEU A 748 14.37 22.90 -6.17
N ARG A 749 15.53 22.21 -6.18
CA ARG A 749 16.40 22.08 -7.35
C ARG A 749 15.68 21.42 -8.53
N MET A 750 14.96 20.32 -8.25
CA MET A 750 14.20 19.60 -9.28
C MET A 750 13.05 20.44 -9.83
N CYS A 751 12.32 21.15 -8.97
CA CYS A 751 11.27 22.07 -9.39
C CYS A 751 11.81 23.22 -10.26
N ALA A 752 12.96 23.77 -9.92
CA ALA A 752 13.63 24.81 -10.70
C ALA A 752 14.17 24.29 -12.05
N ALA A 753 14.75 23.09 -12.07
CA ALA A 753 15.21 22.45 -13.30
C ALA A 753 14.07 22.20 -14.28
N ARG A 754 12.95 21.70 -13.78
CA ARG A 754 11.74 21.51 -14.56
C ARG A 754 11.06 22.85 -14.95
N GLY A 755 10.98 23.80 -14.00
CA GLY A 755 10.50 25.17 -14.22
C GLY A 755 8.97 25.35 -14.33
N ASP A 756 8.16 24.30 -14.27
CA ASP A 756 6.72 24.32 -14.42
C ASP A 756 5.93 23.73 -13.24
N ILE A 757 6.61 23.22 -12.24
CA ILE A 757 6.05 22.62 -11.04
C ILE A 757 6.45 23.46 -9.81
N PHE A 758 5.56 23.49 -8.79
CA PHE A 758 5.72 24.29 -7.58
C PHE A 758 5.64 23.40 -6.34
N ALA A 759 6.63 23.50 -5.44
CA ALA A 759 6.70 22.72 -4.20
C ALA A 759 5.93 23.38 -3.04
N VAL A 760 5.10 22.61 -2.36
CA VAL A 760 4.44 22.99 -1.10
C VAL A 760 5.11 22.23 0.04
N LEU A 761 5.83 22.97 0.89
CA LEU A 761 6.67 22.43 1.95
C LEU A 761 5.98 22.53 3.30
N SER A 762 6.34 21.62 4.21
CA SER A 762 5.87 21.61 5.59
C SER A 762 7.05 21.53 6.55
N LEU A 763 6.83 21.94 7.81
CA LEU A 763 7.75 21.79 8.93
C LEU A 763 7.27 20.67 9.85
N PRO A 764 8.12 20.14 10.73
CA PRO A 764 7.71 19.22 11.78
C PRO A 764 6.71 19.85 12.75
N GLU A 765 5.83 19.05 13.30
CA GLU A 765 4.74 19.50 14.17
C GLU A 765 5.25 20.25 15.42
N HIS A 766 6.30 19.74 16.05
CA HIS A 766 6.86 20.27 17.30
C HIS A 766 7.64 21.59 17.15
N TYR A 767 7.80 22.09 15.91
CA TYR A 767 8.53 23.34 15.71
C TYR A 767 7.75 24.53 16.25
N GLU A 768 8.43 25.27 17.11
CA GLU A 768 8.00 26.59 17.53
C GLU A 768 8.56 27.67 16.59
N LYS A 769 8.27 28.91 16.87
CA LYS A 769 8.72 30.06 16.08
C LYS A 769 10.21 30.03 15.76
N ASP A 770 11.04 29.89 16.80
CA ASP A 770 12.50 29.96 16.65
C ASP A 770 13.08 28.78 15.88
N ASP A 771 12.50 27.60 16.04
CA ASP A 771 12.87 26.40 15.27
C ASP A 771 12.53 26.57 13.79
N ALA A 772 11.34 27.10 13.50
CA ALA A 772 10.87 27.34 12.13
C ALA A 772 11.75 28.37 11.40
N VAL A 773 12.09 29.49 12.07
CA VAL A 773 12.96 30.52 11.51
C VAL A 773 14.39 30.00 11.32
N ARG A 774 14.89 29.21 12.27
CA ARG A 774 16.21 28.57 12.16
C ARG A 774 16.27 27.61 11.00
N HIS A 775 15.22 26.80 10.82
CA HIS A 775 15.13 25.83 9.72
C HIS A 775 15.18 26.53 8.35
N ILE A 776 14.40 27.60 8.17
CA ILE A 776 14.42 28.39 6.91
C ILE A 776 15.77 29.02 6.67
N THR A 777 16.40 29.58 7.70
CA THR A 777 17.75 30.15 7.60
C THR A 777 18.74 29.09 7.14
N THR A 778 18.68 27.88 7.71
CA THR A 778 19.54 26.76 7.32
C THR A 778 19.23 26.29 5.89
N LEU A 779 17.96 26.23 5.52
CA LEU A 779 17.55 25.84 4.17
C LEU A 779 18.08 26.80 3.09
N LYS A 780 18.02 28.10 3.35
CA LYS A 780 18.50 29.17 2.45
C LYS A 780 20.01 29.36 2.46
N THR A 781 20.74 28.74 3.39
CA THR A 781 22.21 28.92 3.50
C THR A 781 22.90 28.51 2.20
N THR A 782 23.82 29.36 1.74
CA THR A 782 24.64 29.12 0.55
C THR A 782 25.98 28.50 0.91
N LYS A 783 26.52 27.72 -0.01
CA LYS A 783 27.83 27.04 0.11
C LYS A 783 28.94 28.07 0.39
N GLY A 784 29.72 27.85 1.45
CA GLY A 784 30.83 28.70 1.85
C GLY A 784 30.56 29.62 3.05
N LEU A 785 29.32 29.77 3.52
CA LEU A 785 28.98 30.58 4.69
C LEU A 785 29.03 29.81 6.00
N ILE A 786 28.82 28.49 5.96
CA ILE A 786 28.85 27.60 7.14
C ILE A 786 29.63 26.33 6.78
N ALA A 787 30.23 25.66 7.76
CA ALA A 787 30.79 24.32 7.61
C ALA A 787 29.70 23.36 7.06
N ALA A 788 30.12 22.39 6.25
CA ALA A 788 29.21 21.39 5.68
C ALA A 788 28.32 20.83 6.80
N ASP A 789 27.00 20.94 6.64
CA ASP A 789 26.06 20.29 7.54
C ASP A 789 26.05 18.77 7.25
N ASP A 790 25.68 17.97 8.23
CA ASP A 790 25.63 16.49 8.11
C ASP A 790 24.46 15.99 7.26
N THR A 791 23.79 16.87 6.48
CA THR A 791 22.59 16.51 5.71
C THR A 791 22.86 15.55 4.55
N GLY A 792 24.13 15.43 4.14
CA GLY A 792 24.49 14.66 2.94
C GLY A 792 23.97 15.25 1.61
N VAL A 793 23.27 16.40 1.66
CA VAL A 793 22.86 17.20 0.49
C VAL A 793 23.49 18.58 0.58
N GLU A 794 24.29 18.95 -0.40
CA GLU A 794 25.00 20.22 -0.41
C GLU A 794 24.03 21.43 -0.33
N PRO A 795 24.40 22.48 0.43
CA PRO A 795 23.70 23.77 0.41
C PRO A 795 23.64 24.37 -1.02
N PHE A 796 22.71 25.29 -1.23
CA PHE A 796 22.60 25.98 -2.53
C PHE A 796 23.89 26.76 -2.88
N SER A 797 24.28 26.74 -4.15
CA SER A 797 25.25 27.70 -4.66
C SER A 797 24.61 29.08 -4.85
N ALA A 798 25.43 30.13 -5.01
CA ALA A 798 24.90 31.48 -5.25
C ALA A 798 23.97 31.54 -6.50
N ASP A 799 24.30 30.76 -7.53
CA ASP A 799 23.54 30.71 -8.79
C ASP A 799 22.24 29.89 -8.65
N GLU A 800 22.11 29.07 -7.58
CA GLU A 800 20.94 28.21 -7.34
C GLU A 800 19.86 28.88 -6.50
N THR A 801 20.09 30.06 -5.95
CA THR A 801 19.13 30.78 -5.10
C THR A 801 17.78 31.01 -5.78
N LYS A 802 17.74 31.08 -7.10
CA LYS A 802 16.50 31.13 -7.90
C LYS A 802 15.58 29.92 -7.66
N ALA A 803 16.12 28.77 -7.24
CA ALA A 803 15.33 27.57 -6.93
C ALA A 803 14.38 27.80 -5.73
N LEU A 804 14.73 28.72 -4.83
CA LEU A 804 13.89 29.08 -3.69
C LEU A 804 12.52 29.65 -4.11
N SER A 805 12.43 30.27 -5.29
CA SER A 805 11.15 30.79 -5.83
C SER A 805 10.17 29.69 -6.23
N PHE A 806 10.61 28.44 -6.39
CA PHE A 806 9.76 27.32 -6.76
C PHE A 806 9.14 26.58 -5.58
N GLY A 807 9.27 27.11 -4.37
CA GLY A 807 8.63 26.53 -3.18
C GLY A 807 8.05 27.55 -2.24
N ALA A 808 7.05 27.13 -1.48
CA ALA A 808 6.47 27.87 -0.38
C ALA A 808 6.30 26.95 0.83
N LEU A 809 6.51 27.50 2.01
CA LEU A 809 6.43 26.76 3.26
C LEU A 809 5.22 27.22 4.06
N TYR A 810 4.47 26.27 4.62
CA TYR A 810 3.26 26.50 5.39
C TYR A 810 3.36 25.88 6.79
N HIS A 811 2.88 26.63 7.78
CA HIS A 811 2.88 26.28 9.20
C HIS A 811 1.70 26.99 9.89
N PRO A 812 1.15 26.53 11.03
CA PRO A 812 1.35 25.25 11.69
C PRO A 812 0.58 24.08 11.03
N TRP A 813 0.62 22.92 11.68
CA TRP A 813 -0.17 21.76 11.30
C TRP A 813 -1.66 21.97 11.59
N LEU A 814 -2.47 21.25 10.85
CA LEU A 814 -3.92 21.26 10.96
C LEU A 814 -4.41 20.07 11.78
N ILE A 815 -5.38 20.31 12.64
CA ILE A 815 -6.15 19.23 13.29
C ILE A 815 -7.35 18.95 12.42
N THR A 816 -7.44 17.72 11.89
CA THR A 816 -8.51 17.28 10.98
C THR A 816 -9.20 16.04 11.54
N ARG A 817 -10.40 15.73 11.05
CA ARG A 817 -11.07 14.49 11.39
C ARG A 817 -10.37 13.30 10.73
N GLY A 818 -10.18 12.22 11.48
CA GLY A 818 -9.61 10.97 11.00
C GLY A 818 -10.57 10.13 10.14
N ASP A 819 -10.21 8.87 9.93
CA ASP A 819 -11.04 7.91 9.19
C ASP A 819 -12.34 7.57 9.93
N ASN A 820 -12.30 7.57 11.26
CA ASN A 820 -13.47 7.44 12.11
C ASN A 820 -13.91 8.84 12.57
N VAL A 821 -15.22 9.04 12.68
CA VAL A 821 -15.83 10.34 13.01
C VAL A 821 -15.31 10.91 14.33
N ASP A 822 -14.92 10.06 15.26
CA ASP A 822 -14.50 10.45 16.62
C ASP A 822 -12.99 10.63 16.78
N THR A 823 -12.19 10.33 15.73
CA THR A 823 -10.75 10.50 15.78
C THR A 823 -10.31 11.81 15.15
N VAL A 824 -9.40 12.52 15.79
CA VAL A 824 -8.74 13.70 15.23
C VAL A 824 -7.27 13.37 14.95
N LEU A 825 -6.75 13.91 13.85
CA LEU A 825 -5.38 13.70 13.41
C LEU A 825 -4.70 15.05 13.18
N ASN A 826 -3.46 15.14 13.63
CA ASN A 826 -2.58 16.25 13.29
C ASN A 826 -1.90 15.95 11.96
N VAL A 827 -2.11 16.81 10.97
CA VAL A 827 -1.60 16.61 9.61
C VAL A 827 -0.87 17.87 9.10
N PRO A 828 0.16 17.71 8.26
CA PRO A 828 0.81 18.84 7.62
C PRO A 828 -0.20 19.64 6.77
N ALA A 829 -0.09 20.96 6.77
CA ALA A 829 -1.00 21.83 6.03
C ALA A 829 -0.92 21.66 4.50
N SER A 830 0.17 21.07 3.99
CA SER A 830 0.47 21.01 2.55
C SER A 830 -0.65 20.41 1.70
N GLY A 831 -1.35 19.36 2.18
CA GLY A 831 -2.46 18.76 1.44
C GLY A 831 -3.63 19.72 1.20
N ALA A 832 -4.09 20.37 2.24
CA ALA A 832 -5.17 21.36 2.15
C ALA A 832 -4.77 22.55 1.27
N ILE A 833 -3.54 23.04 1.40
CA ILE A 833 -2.98 24.13 0.60
C ILE A 833 -2.88 23.74 -0.89
N CYS A 834 -2.41 22.54 -1.20
CA CYS A 834 -2.42 22.02 -2.58
C CYS A 834 -3.85 22.02 -3.15
N GLY A 835 -4.84 21.63 -2.35
CA GLY A 835 -6.25 21.65 -2.72
C GLY A 835 -6.77 23.06 -3.03
N VAL A 836 -6.48 24.03 -2.17
CA VAL A 836 -6.83 25.44 -2.39
C VAL A 836 -6.13 26.00 -3.64
N MET A 837 -4.84 25.71 -3.83
CA MET A 837 -4.09 26.12 -5.03
C MET A 837 -4.70 25.52 -6.31
N ALA A 838 -5.08 24.24 -6.27
CA ALA A 838 -5.72 23.56 -7.39
C ALA A 838 -7.09 24.15 -7.69
N GLN A 839 -7.91 24.35 -6.67
CA GLN A 839 -9.24 24.93 -6.81
C GLN A 839 -9.19 26.33 -7.43
N ARG A 840 -8.29 27.19 -6.94
CA ARG A 840 -8.13 28.55 -7.47
C ARG A 840 -7.62 28.55 -8.90
N ALA A 841 -6.63 27.70 -9.20
CA ALA A 841 -6.11 27.57 -10.56
C ALA A 841 -7.20 27.14 -11.56
N ALA A 842 -8.05 26.19 -11.16
CA ALA A 842 -9.14 25.70 -12.00
C ALA A 842 -10.28 26.74 -12.20
N ARG A 843 -10.61 27.52 -11.15
CA ARG A 843 -11.73 28.48 -11.19
C ARG A 843 -11.35 29.85 -11.75
N ARG A 844 -10.19 30.37 -11.36
CA ARG A 844 -9.81 31.78 -11.61
C ARG A 844 -8.49 31.92 -12.37
N GLY A 845 -7.65 30.91 -12.39
CA GLY A 845 -6.32 30.91 -13.01
C GLY A 845 -5.18 30.83 -12.02
N ALA A 846 -4.03 30.32 -12.47
CA ALA A 846 -2.85 30.12 -11.64
C ALA A 846 -2.17 31.42 -11.16
N TRP A 847 -2.51 32.55 -11.77
CA TRP A 847 -2.05 33.90 -11.43
C TRP A 847 -2.78 34.55 -10.24
N ILE A 848 -3.71 33.82 -9.62
CA ILE A 848 -4.40 34.28 -8.41
C ILE A 848 -3.70 33.69 -7.18
N ALA A 849 -3.39 34.56 -6.21
CA ALA A 849 -2.75 34.15 -4.95
C ALA A 849 -3.61 33.12 -4.19
N PRO A 850 -3.03 32.03 -3.67
CA PRO A 850 -3.74 31.03 -2.88
C PRO A 850 -3.93 31.50 -1.43
N ALA A 851 -4.46 32.68 -1.24
CA ALA A 851 -4.69 33.29 0.06
C ALA A 851 -6.16 33.74 0.21
N ASN A 852 -6.60 33.95 1.45
CA ASN A 852 -7.95 34.34 1.81
C ASN A 852 -9.01 33.32 1.35
N GLU A 853 -8.75 32.04 1.59
CA GLU A 853 -9.68 30.92 1.40
C GLU A 853 -9.77 30.10 2.68
N ALA A 854 -10.99 29.73 3.07
CA ALA A 854 -11.24 28.90 4.23
C ALA A 854 -10.88 27.44 3.94
N LEU A 855 -10.07 26.84 4.80
CA LEU A 855 -9.73 25.42 4.73
C LEU A 855 -10.91 24.57 5.22
N GLN A 856 -11.25 23.54 4.46
CA GLN A 856 -12.35 22.65 4.77
C GLN A 856 -11.91 21.52 5.73
N GLU A 857 -12.82 21.13 6.63
CA GLU A 857 -12.64 20.03 7.60
C GLU A 857 -11.49 20.22 8.60
N VAL A 858 -11.02 21.41 8.78
CA VAL A 858 -10.07 21.76 9.83
C VAL A 858 -10.87 22.11 11.09
N VAL A 859 -10.55 21.43 12.20
CA VAL A 859 -11.20 21.64 13.50
C VAL A 859 -10.33 22.42 14.48
N GLY A 860 -9.02 22.53 14.21
CA GLY A 860 -8.07 23.27 15.05
C GLY A 860 -6.70 23.39 14.40
N LEU A 861 -5.79 24.05 15.08
CA LEU A 861 -4.38 24.12 14.76
C LEU A 861 -3.59 23.37 15.82
N ALA A 862 -2.59 22.59 15.43
CA ALA A 862 -1.75 21.82 16.36
C ALA A 862 -0.91 22.73 17.27
N THR A 863 -0.55 23.92 16.77
CA THR A 863 0.15 24.96 17.52
C THR A 863 -0.48 26.32 17.23
N GLU A 864 -0.82 27.07 18.27
CA GLU A 864 -1.34 28.42 18.14
C GLU A 864 -0.22 29.44 18.40
N PHE A 865 -0.05 30.39 17.52
CA PHE A 865 0.93 31.45 17.65
C PHE A 865 0.28 32.78 18.01
N GLY A 866 0.87 33.51 18.98
CA GLY A 866 0.44 34.87 19.31
C GLY A 866 0.76 35.85 18.18
N ARG A 867 0.04 37.00 18.18
CA ARG A 867 0.21 38.03 17.13
C ARG A 867 1.62 38.62 17.08
N GLU A 868 2.35 38.59 18.17
CA GLU A 868 3.75 39.03 18.28
C GLU A 868 4.70 38.21 17.42
N SER A 869 4.38 36.96 17.18
CA SER A 869 5.19 36.06 16.37
C SER A 869 4.98 36.23 14.85
N PHE A 870 3.91 36.92 14.43
CA PHE A 870 3.55 36.97 13.00
C PHE A 870 4.59 37.69 12.14
N LEU A 871 5.22 38.75 12.68
CA LEU A 871 6.27 39.47 11.96
C LEU A 871 7.51 38.58 11.71
N ASP A 872 7.91 37.80 12.71
CA ASP A 872 9.08 36.91 12.59
C ASP A 872 8.83 35.84 11.53
N PHE A 873 7.63 35.28 11.44
CA PHE A 873 7.26 34.32 10.40
C PHE A 873 7.20 34.97 9.01
N GLN A 874 6.67 36.20 8.92
CA GLN A 874 6.61 36.93 7.65
C GLN A 874 8.02 37.30 7.16
N ASP A 875 8.91 37.74 8.04
CA ASP A 875 10.32 38.00 7.72
C ASP A 875 11.06 36.72 7.30
N GLY A 876 10.68 35.57 7.89
CA GLY A 876 11.17 34.25 7.50
C GLY A 876 10.55 33.70 6.20
N LEU A 877 9.59 34.37 5.58
CA LEU A 877 8.81 33.91 4.42
C LEU A 877 8.07 32.58 4.70
N ILE A 878 7.53 32.43 5.90
CA ILE A 878 6.71 31.30 6.33
C ILE A 878 5.24 31.71 6.25
N ASN A 879 4.47 31.02 5.41
CA ASN A 879 3.04 31.31 5.26
C ASN A 879 2.26 30.66 6.41
N LEU A 880 1.57 31.48 7.20
CA LEU A 880 0.81 31.02 8.35
C LEU A 880 -0.63 30.67 8.00
N VAL A 881 -1.07 29.53 8.53
CA VAL A 881 -2.49 29.21 8.67
C VAL A 881 -2.99 29.81 9.99
N ARG A 882 -4.08 30.55 9.95
CA ARG A 882 -4.65 31.25 11.12
C ARG A 882 -6.10 30.92 11.30
N GLN A 883 -6.54 30.99 12.55
CA GLN A 883 -7.96 30.98 12.88
C GLN A 883 -8.51 32.39 12.76
N GLU A 884 -9.47 32.55 11.87
CA GLU A 884 -10.21 33.81 11.67
C GLU A 884 -11.71 33.59 12.00
N PRO A 885 -12.53 34.63 12.20
CA PRO A 885 -13.95 34.44 12.52
C PRO A 885 -14.73 33.62 11.49
N THR A 886 -14.22 33.54 10.25
CA THR A 886 -14.82 32.80 9.13
C THR A 886 -14.30 31.38 9.00
N GLY A 887 -13.33 30.97 9.82
CA GLY A 887 -12.71 29.65 9.80
C GLY A 887 -11.19 29.70 9.76
N PHE A 888 -10.57 28.57 9.51
CA PHE A 888 -9.12 28.48 9.35
C PHE A 888 -8.71 28.89 7.95
N MET A 889 -7.81 29.87 7.84
CA MET A 889 -7.48 30.52 6.57
C MET A 889 -5.98 30.70 6.40
N VAL A 890 -5.55 30.68 5.15
CA VAL A 890 -4.22 31.14 4.74
C VAL A 890 -4.31 32.60 4.32
N LEU A 891 -3.51 33.46 4.92
CA LEU A 891 -3.51 34.88 4.60
C LEU A 891 -2.30 35.30 3.79
N ASP A 892 -1.17 34.59 3.93
CA ASP A 892 0.08 34.88 3.26
C ASP A 892 0.25 34.05 1.97
N SER A 893 1.02 34.56 1.02
CA SER A 893 1.25 33.91 -0.29
C SER A 893 2.65 34.18 -0.81
N ASP A 894 3.66 33.91 0.03
CA ASP A 894 5.05 34.16 -0.31
C ASP A 894 5.79 32.84 -0.65
N THR A 895 6.69 32.93 -1.64
CA THR A 895 7.68 31.88 -1.91
C THR A 895 8.84 32.01 -0.93
N LEU A 896 9.81 31.10 -1.00
CA LEU A 896 11.02 31.16 -0.18
C LEU A 896 12.07 32.14 -0.76
N SER A 897 11.80 32.82 -1.87
CA SER A 897 12.72 33.73 -2.54
C SER A 897 12.84 35.08 -1.83
N ASP A 898 14.06 35.53 -1.60
CA ASP A 898 14.34 36.90 -1.12
C ASP A 898 14.23 37.92 -2.26
N ASP A 899 14.20 37.47 -3.51
CA ASP A 899 13.97 38.33 -4.67
C ASP A 899 12.53 38.84 -4.66
N PHE A 900 12.39 40.17 -4.63
CA PHE A 900 11.08 40.83 -4.55
C PHE A 900 10.17 40.50 -5.73
N ASP A 901 10.74 40.29 -6.92
CA ASP A 901 9.99 40.03 -8.15
C ASP A 901 9.45 38.60 -8.19
N LEU A 902 10.10 37.66 -7.50
CA LEU A 902 9.72 36.24 -7.44
C LEU A 902 9.14 35.81 -6.09
N ARG A 903 8.98 36.77 -5.16
CA ARG A 903 8.47 36.49 -3.79
C ARG A 903 7.04 35.96 -3.79
N GLN A 904 6.18 36.46 -4.69
CA GLN A 904 4.78 36.09 -4.70
C GLN A 904 4.48 34.77 -5.44
N ILE A 905 3.74 33.84 -4.82
CA ILE A 905 3.38 32.55 -5.40
C ILE A 905 2.62 32.70 -6.73
N ASN A 906 1.71 33.66 -6.82
CA ASN A 906 0.93 33.90 -8.03
C ASN A 906 1.81 34.34 -9.21
N VAL A 907 2.85 35.13 -8.97
CA VAL A 907 3.84 35.51 -10.00
C VAL A 907 4.60 34.28 -10.48
N ARG A 908 5.16 33.48 -9.54
CA ARG A 908 5.90 32.26 -9.89
C ARG A 908 5.04 31.27 -10.68
N ARG A 909 3.80 31.06 -10.27
CA ARG A 909 2.88 30.16 -10.98
C ARG A 909 2.41 30.72 -12.34
N LEU A 910 2.31 32.05 -12.48
CA LEU A 910 2.09 32.68 -13.79
C LEU A 910 3.26 32.40 -14.75
N LEU A 911 4.51 32.56 -14.29
CA LEU A 911 5.69 32.27 -15.10
C LEU A 911 5.74 30.77 -15.47
N SER A 912 5.44 29.89 -14.54
CA SER A 912 5.33 28.44 -14.82
C SER A 912 4.27 28.13 -15.88
N LEU A 913 3.12 28.81 -15.85
CA LEU A 913 2.07 28.68 -16.87
C LEU A 913 2.56 29.16 -18.23
N LEU A 914 3.23 30.33 -18.29
CA LEU A 914 3.81 30.87 -19.53
C LEU A 914 4.85 29.91 -20.12
N ARG A 915 5.70 29.31 -19.27
CA ARG A 915 6.63 28.27 -19.68
C ARG A 915 5.93 27.07 -20.32
N ARG A 916 4.86 26.53 -19.68
CA ARG A 916 4.07 25.42 -20.23
C ARG A 916 3.42 25.78 -21.57
N LEU A 917 2.87 27.00 -21.67
CA LEU A 917 2.33 27.51 -22.93
C LEU A 917 3.41 27.59 -24.02
N ALA A 918 4.57 28.13 -23.67
CA ALA A 918 5.68 28.26 -24.59
C ALA A 918 6.19 26.89 -25.10
N LEU A 919 6.32 25.90 -24.20
CA LEU A 919 6.70 24.52 -24.57
C LEU A 919 5.66 23.88 -25.46
N LYS A 920 4.36 23.95 -25.08
CA LYS A 920 3.26 23.36 -25.85
C LYS A 920 3.18 23.92 -27.28
N HIS A 921 3.26 25.24 -27.44
CA HIS A 921 3.20 25.85 -28.77
C HIS A 921 4.54 25.81 -29.49
N GLY A 922 5.64 25.76 -28.75
CA GLY A 922 6.98 25.63 -29.34
C GLY A 922 7.14 24.35 -30.16
N THR A 923 6.58 23.24 -29.67
CA THR A 923 6.62 21.96 -30.41
C THR A 923 5.89 22.02 -31.76
N GLU A 924 4.83 22.85 -31.86
CA GLU A 924 4.08 23.04 -33.14
C GLU A 924 4.88 23.80 -34.18
N TYR A 925 5.94 24.52 -33.79
CA TYR A 925 6.74 25.37 -34.64
C TYR A 925 8.07 24.73 -35.12
N VAL A 926 8.35 23.53 -34.67
CA VAL A 926 9.53 22.75 -35.05
C VAL A 926 9.43 22.40 -36.55
N PHE A 927 10.54 22.55 -37.28
CA PHE A 927 10.66 22.36 -38.72
C PHE A 927 9.92 23.38 -39.62
N GLU A 928 9.26 24.39 -39.08
CA GLU A 928 8.68 25.46 -39.89
C GLU A 928 9.78 26.42 -40.43
N PRO A 929 9.64 26.90 -41.68
CA PRO A 929 10.64 27.83 -42.24
C PRO A 929 10.61 29.19 -41.54
N ASN A 930 11.75 29.64 -41.00
CA ASN A 930 11.89 30.92 -40.28
C ASN A 930 11.83 32.14 -41.21
N ASN A 931 10.66 32.42 -41.75
CA ASN A 931 10.41 33.59 -42.57
C ASN A 931 9.49 34.62 -41.87
N GLU A 932 9.35 35.80 -42.43
CA GLU A 932 8.58 36.91 -41.83
C GLU A 932 7.09 36.53 -41.61
N ARG A 933 6.51 35.74 -42.52
CA ARG A 933 5.13 35.27 -42.43
C ARG A 933 4.95 34.37 -41.21
N PHE A 934 5.87 33.43 -40.99
CA PHE A 934 5.91 32.54 -39.82
C PHE A 934 6.10 33.34 -38.54
N ARG A 935 7.03 34.29 -38.47
CA ARG A 935 7.26 35.15 -37.29
C ARG A 935 6.02 35.91 -36.89
N ARG A 936 5.30 36.50 -37.90
CA ARG A 936 4.01 37.16 -37.65
C ARG A 936 2.90 36.20 -37.18
N GLN A 937 2.89 34.97 -37.66
CA GLN A 937 1.95 33.94 -37.20
C GLN A 937 2.20 33.58 -35.75
N VAL A 938 3.43 33.31 -35.33
CA VAL A 938 3.82 33.04 -33.98
C VAL A 938 3.48 34.19 -33.04
N GLN A 939 3.85 35.42 -33.45
CA GLN A 939 3.52 36.64 -32.69
C GLN A 939 2.01 36.74 -32.43
N ARG A 940 1.18 36.54 -33.46
CA ARG A 940 -0.29 36.56 -33.31
C ARG A 940 -0.82 35.46 -32.40
N GLY A 941 -0.26 34.25 -32.50
CA GLY A 941 -0.61 33.10 -31.64
C GLY A 941 -0.42 33.41 -30.16
N PHE A 942 0.79 33.84 -29.78
CA PHE A 942 1.08 34.22 -28.41
C PHE A 942 0.30 35.47 -27.96
N SER A 943 0.15 36.49 -28.82
CA SER A 943 -0.65 37.68 -28.50
C SER A 943 -2.10 37.30 -28.16
N SER A 944 -2.72 36.41 -28.96
CA SER A 944 -4.08 35.93 -28.69
C SER A 944 -4.21 35.18 -27.35
N LEU A 945 -3.21 34.39 -26.98
CA LEU A 945 -3.17 33.70 -25.68
C LEU A 945 -3.02 34.68 -24.52
N LEU A 946 -2.12 35.64 -24.66
CA LEU A 946 -1.90 36.69 -23.64
C LEU A 946 -3.09 37.63 -23.53
N ASP A 947 -3.78 37.92 -24.63
CA ASP A 947 -5.08 38.68 -24.62
C ASP A 947 -6.13 37.93 -23.78
N LEU A 948 -6.27 36.64 -23.98
CA LEU A 948 -7.17 35.80 -23.17
C LEU A 948 -6.81 35.86 -21.68
N MET A 949 -5.51 35.80 -21.34
CA MET A 949 -5.05 35.89 -19.96
C MET A 949 -5.26 37.31 -19.40
N PHE A 950 -5.06 38.35 -20.20
CA PHE A 950 -5.35 39.75 -19.86
C PHE A 950 -6.84 39.94 -19.49
N MET A 951 -7.75 39.49 -20.37
CA MET A 951 -9.20 39.55 -20.10
C MET A 951 -9.62 38.83 -18.83
N ARG A 952 -8.85 37.81 -18.40
CA ARG A 952 -9.07 37.07 -17.16
C ARG A 952 -8.33 37.68 -15.95
N GLY A 953 -7.70 38.84 -16.11
CA GLY A 953 -7.05 39.57 -15.02
C GLY A 953 -5.69 39.02 -14.59
N ALA A 954 -4.95 38.37 -15.49
CA ALA A 954 -3.61 37.84 -15.19
C ALA A 954 -2.53 38.93 -15.06
N PHE A 955 -2.78 40.10 -15.65
CA PHE A 955 -1.77 41.18 -15.76
C PHE A 955 -2.26 42.48 -15.10
N ALA A 956 -1.33 43.34 -14.73
CA ALA A 956 -1.57 44.57 -13.95
C ALA A 956 -1.91 45.81 -14.79
N GLY A 957 -1.68 45.80 -16.10
CA GLY A 957 -1.91 46.98 -16.96
C GLY A 957 -3.39 47.22 -17.25
N GLU A 958 -3.75 48.47 -17.54
CA GLU A 958 -5.12 48.82 -17.96
C GLU A 958 -5.41 48.47 -19.41
N THR A 959 -4.38 48.37 -20.25
CA THR A 959 -4.48 48.04 -21.66
C THR A 959 -3.54 46.88 -22.00
N PRO A 960 -3.83 46.09 -23.06
CA PRO A 960 -2.92 45.02 -23.50
C PRO A 960 -1.49 45.52 -23.71
N ALA A 961 -1.30 46.71 -24.27
CA ALA A 961 0.03 47.28 -24.58
C ALA A 961 0.87 47.58 -23.33
N THR A 962 0.22 47.91 -22.20
CA THR A 962 0.89 48.13 -20.89
C THR A 962 1.05 46.88 -20.07
N SER A 963 0.35 45.80 -20.44
CA SER A 963 0.25 44.56 -19.67
C SER A 963 1.19 43.48 -20.18
N TYR A 964 1.39 43.38 -21.47
CA TYR A 964 2.27 42.41 -22.08
C TYR A 964 2.79 42.85 -23.46
N GLN A 965 3.92 42.24 -23.87
CA GLN A 965 4.51 42.47 -25.20
C GLN A 965 5.09 41.15 -25.73
N VAL A 966 4.79 40.80 -26.96
CA VAL A 966 5.39 39.66 -27.68
C VAL A 966 6.42 40.24 -28.67
N VAL A 967 7.69 40.01 -28.43
CA VAL A 967 8.79 40.54 -29.23
C VAL A 967 9.39 39.43 -30.08
N VAL A 968 9.32 39.57 -31.39
CA VAL A 968 9.87 38.66 -32.42
C VAL A 968 10.68 39.47 -33.43
N SER A 969 11.41 40.50 -32.98
CA SER A 969 12.11 41.43 -33.83
C SER A 969 13.39 40.84 -34.47
N GLU A 970 13.86 41.46 -35.52
CA GLU A 970 15.15 41.11 -36.16
C GLU A 970 16.36 41.38 -35.24
N THR A 971 16.21 42.25 -34.23
CA THR A 971 17.25 42.47 -33.23
C THR A 971 17.53 41.26 -32.36
N ILE A 972 16.54 40.44 -32.12
CA ILE A 972 16.63 39.19 -31.32
C ILE A 972 16.91 38.00 -32.25
N ASN A 973 16.27 37.97 -33.43
CA ASN A 973 16.47 36.96 -34.46
C ASN A 973 17.41 37.49 -35.55
N ASN A 974 18.67 37.74 -35.13
CA ASN A 974 19.71 38.25 -36.04
C ASN A 974 20.24 37.14 -36.97
N PHE A 975 21.09 37.52 -37.90
CA PHE A 975 21.67 36.62 -38.89
C PHE A 975 22.40 35.44 -38.24
N GLN A 976 23.09 35.66 -37.14
CA GLN A 976 23.82 34.64 -36.39
C GLN A 976 22.86 33.59 -35.72
N SER A 977 21.73 34.04 -35.18
CA SER A 977 20.71 33.13 -34.62
C SER A 977 20.02 32.29 -35.71
N LEU A 978 19.86 32.87 -36.91
CA LEU A 978 19.29 32.20 -38.10
C LEU A 978 20.24 31.12 -38.64
N GLU A 979 21.55 31.42 -38.75
CA GLU A 979 22.58 30.46 -39.16
C GLU A 979 22.68 29.27 -38.17
N GLN A 980 22.42 29.51 -36.90
CA GLN A 980 22.40 28.48 -35.86
C GLN A 980 21.06 27.73 -35.83
N GLY A 981 20.13 28.02 -36.75
CA GLY A 981 18.79 27.41 -36.72
C GLY A 981 17.94 27.79 -35.49
N ARG A 982 18.27 28.91 -34.83
CA ARG A 982 17.55 29.40 -33.66
C ARG A 982 16.46 30.36 -34.02
N PHE A 983 15.30 30.18 -33.41
CA PHE A 983 14.20 31.13 -33.42
C PHE A 983 13.87 31.56 -32.00
N ILE A 984 13.83 32.84 -31.69
CA ILE A 984 13.69 33.39 -30.36
C ILE A 984 12.43 34.26 -30.33
N VAL A 985 11.57 33.98 -29.34
CA VAL A 985 10.40 34.78 -28.99
C VAL A 985 10.51 35.25 -27.54
N GLU A 986 10.43 36.54 -27.30
CA GLU A 986 10.37 37.08 -25.94
C GLU A 986 8.96 37.48 -25.60
N LEU A 987 8.48 36.91 -24.45
CA LEU A 987 7.21 37.29 -23.84
C LEU A 987 7.53 38.18 -22.64
N ARG A 988 7.18 39.47 -22.74
CA ARG A 988 7.31 40.43 -21.64
C ARG A 988 5.94 40.64 -21.02
N VAL A 989 5.82 40.41 -19.71
CA VAL A 989 4.55 40.50 -19.01
C VAL A 989 4.68 41.33 -17.73
N ALA A 990 3.63 42.08 -17.40
CA ALA A 990 3.49 42.74 -16.11
C ALA A 990 2.47 41.95 -15.27
N PRO A 991 2.92 41.11 -14.28
CA PRO A 991 2.00 40.38 -13.40
C PRO A 991 1.03 41.34 -12.68
N SER A 992 -0.06 40.78 -12.11
CA SER A 992 -1.12 41.57 -11.43
C SER A 992 -0.68 42.24 -10.11
N LEU A 993 0.60 42.42 -9.90
CA LEU A 993 1.20 43.24 -8.83
C LEU A 993 1.99 44.38 -9.48
N PRO A 994 2.28 45.50 -8.76
CA PRO A 994 3.01 46.64 -9.30
C PRO A 994 4.52 46.28 -9.48
N LEU A 995 4.82 45.37 -10.37
CA LEU A 995 6.15 44.84 -10.64
C LEU A 995 6.70 45.36 -11.97
N LYS A 996 8.03 45.34 -12.09
CA LYS A 996 8.73 45.53 -13.37
C LYS A 996 8.40 44.41 -14.35
N PHE A 997 8.61 44.61 -15.62
CA PHE A 997 8.38 43.61 -16.64
C PHE A 997 9.34 42.42 -16.44
N VAL A 998 8.77 41.21 -16.35
CA VAL A 998 9.49 39.96 -16.38
C VAL A 998 9.58 39.47 -17.82
N THR A 999 10.76 39.09 -18.29
CA THR A 999 10.95 38.61 -19.63
C THR A 999 11.09 37.08 -19.67
N VAL A 1000 10.21 36.42 -20.39
CA VAL A 1000 10.32 34.98 -20.70
C VAL A 1000 10.81 34.83 -22.13
N ARG A 1001 12.00 34.29 -22.31
CA ARG A 1001 12.63 34.09 -23.61
C ARG A 1001 12.52 32.63 -24.05
N LEU A 1002 11.79 32.41 -25.13
CA LEU A 1002 11.69 31.12 -25.78
C LEU A 1002 12.76 31.04 -26.88
N VAL A 1003 13.64 30.07 -26.81
CA VAL A 1003 14.69 29.84 -27.79
C VAL A 1003 14.48 28.45 -28.40
N GLN A 1004 14.28 28.43 -29.71
CA GLN A 1004 14.22 27.20 -30.47
C GLN A 1004 15.54 26.99 -31.21
N ALA A 1005 16.20 25.87 -31.03
CA ALA A 1005 17.43 25.48 -31.69
C ALA A 1005 17.40 24.01 -32.09
N GLY A 1006 17.50 23.72 -33.37
CA GLY A 1006 17.67 22.36 -33.88
C GLY A 1006 16.71 21.31 -33.33
N GLY A 1007 15.41 21.48 -33.49
CA GLY A 1007 14.38 20.49 -33.05
C GLY A 1007 14.06 20.50 -31.55
N ARG A 1008 14.68 21.37 -30.74
CA ARG A 1008 14.38 21.54 -29.32
C ARG A 1008 13.92 22.95 -29.00
N THR A 1009 12.97 23.05 -28.09
CA THR A 1009 12.49 24.31 -27.54
C THR A 1009 12.98 24.47 -26.11
N THR A 1010 13.73 25.51 -25.80
CA THR A 1010 14.12 25.85 -24.44
C THR A 1010 13.49 27.15 -24.02
N VAL A 1011 13.11 27.27 -22.75
CA VAL A 1011 12.53 28.46 -22.15
C VAL A 1011 13.48 28.96 -21.08
N ALA A 1012 13.98 30.16 -21.23
CA ALA A 1012 14.81 30.84 -20.25
C ALA A 1012 14.00 32.02 -19.64
N GLU A 1013 14.10 32.18 -18.35
CA GLU A 1013 13.55 33.33 -17.63
C GLU A 1013 14.66 34.30 -17.28
N THR A 1014 14.48 35.58 -17.62
CA THR A 1014 15.37 36.69 -17.22
C THR A 1014 14.53 37.67 -16.43
N VAL A 1015 14.88 37.86 -15.17
CA VAL A 1015 14.23 38.81 -14.26
C VAL A 1015 14.94 40.17 -14.32
#